data_827df6881ff406f00e5ef8bf71f5626a
#
_entry.id   827df6881ff406f00e5ef8bf71f5626a
#
_cell.length_a   1.000
_cell.length_b   1.000
_cell.length_c   1.000
_cell.angle_alpha   90.00
_cell.angle_beta   90.00
_cell.angle_gamma   90.00
#
_symmetry.space_group_name_H-M   'P 1'
#
loop_
_entity.id
_entity.type
_entity.pdbx_description
1 polymer ?
#
loop_
_entity_poly.entity_id
_entity_poly.type
_entity_poly.pdbx_seq_one_letter_code
_entity_poly.pdbx_strand_id
1 'polypeptide(L)'
;MKKRIISLLLCLVLVVSLVPAAAAADTGDARTVTVRYASGHGVDTHDYETSFLYSDDLFTKSGYTYRKDLALMSMGLAFAAYTSKDSEKQDNYATGNRNFVSMAEQCGFENIQSNKWMFLPAEADSIGVSCASKTIRDNGGTYTLIAVGVRGNNYHAEWGGNARLDATGEHKGFALGRDQVLDYLRGYIAGCGITGRLKIWIAGYSRGAAVSNMVGGALDNGYSLGSGVSLSPHDLYCYCYEPPMGATKAQVQGRLYENIQNLVNENDLVTYVAFDNWDFARYGVDRVVPTKGDDNYLCYKAKMLRELYQIPNNGANIYWPDHFQAWGIDPKDISSGDLGKIFKVNMTQKQFYADLCDAITTCLVSSRQDYADNLQDFLVALLADVFGAADRDTSAVAETFAKKVQDNWKKIFFSLTIPGMIENGTAVRLITGYLVEALQENGILTYDLDGIRAAVAALVPRLSRMAIRYPGTTMTLLANLLVIGLAHCGEPGLAWLRSLPDDYMTSKQTVSYAGLFDDVAADAWYAGSVDYVKYGRLMFGTGGNRFEPNAQMTRAMLVQVLYKLEGCPSVAGLSCPFADARDGWYTDAVTWAYHTGVAGGVSAATFAPNLPLTREQMVTMLYGYAGRSEQLPGADGALAGYQDQASVSGWARAAMAWAVRAGVIAGTDADTLSPQGGGTRAQVATVLRQFCEQ
;
A
#
# COMPACT_ATOMS: atom_id res chain seq x y z
N MET A 1 6.48 13.57 56.63
CA MET A 1 6.73 13.82 55.22
C MET A 1 7.66 12.75 54.56
N LYS A 2 8.85 12.45 55.07
CA LYS A 2 9.78 11.48 54.46
C LYS A 2 9.20 10.07 54.22
N LYS A 3 8.38 9.50 55.13
CA LYS A 3 7.77 8.17 54.94
C LYS A 3 6.70 8.13 53.84
N ARG A 4 5.98 9.23 53.57
CA ARG A 4 4.99 9.31 52.49
C ARG A 4 5.63 9.47 51.11
N ILE A 5 6.78 10.13 51.02
CA ILE A 5 7.57 10.26 49.78
C ILE A 5 8.19 8.92 49.38
N ILE A 6 8.68 8.14 50.36
CA ILE A 6 9.25 6.80 50.10
C ILE A 6 8.15 5.82 49.66
N SER A 7 6.95 5.88 50.25
CA SER A 7 5.81 5.08 49.81
C SER A 7 5.34 5.45 48.39
N LEU A 8 5.34 6.75 48.05
CA LEU A 8 5.02 7.17 46.67
C LEU A 8 6.07 6.75 45.66
N LEU A 9 7.35 6.83 46.01
CA LEU A 9 8.45 6.34 45.18
C LEU A 9 8.42 4.81 44.99
N LEU A 10 8.08 4.06 46.04
CA LEU A 10 7.91 2.61 45.96
C LEU A 10 6.67 2.21 45.11
N CYS A 11 5.57 2.96 45.21
CA CYS A 11 4.41 2.77 44.32
C CYS A 11 4.73 3.12 42.90
N LEU A 12 5.52 4.16 42.63
CA LEU A 12 5.95 4.53 41.27
C LEU A 12 6.88 3.46 40.64
N VAL A 13 7.80 2.89 41.44
CA VAL A 13 8.68 1.79 41.00
C VAL A 13 7.89 0.51 40.78
N LEU A 14 6.87 0.22 41.58
CA LEU A 14 5.99 -0.93 41.40
C LEU A 14 5.04 -0.76 40.18
N VAL A 15 4.60 0.45 39.87
CA VAL A 15 3.78 0.73 38.69
C VAL A 15 4.63 0.65 37.39
N VAL A 16 5.90 1.04 37.44
CA VAL A 16 6.83 0.89 36.30
C VAL A 16 7.25 -0.57 36.08
N SER A 17 7.21 -1.42 37.13
CA SER A 17 7.51 -2.87 37.01
C SER A 17 6.28 -3.73 36.67
N LEU A 18 5.07 -3.12 36.57
CA LEU A 18 3.81 -3.77 36.17
C LEU A 18 3.36 -3.39 34.74
N VAL A 19 4.22 -2.80 33.93
CA VAL A 19 4.04 -2.87 32.48
C VAL A 19 4.33 -4.31 32.11
N PRO A 20 3.34 -5.13 31.69
CA PRO A 20 3.68 -6.39 31.11
C PRO A 20 4.54 -6.08 29.90
N ALA A 21 5.83 -6.44 29.95
CA ALA A 21 6.55 -6.74 28.75
C ALA A 21 5.65 -7.77 28.05
N ALA A 22 5.00 -7.35 26.97
CA ALA A 22 4.41 -8.32 26.07
C ALA A 22 5.53 -9.32 25.83
N ALA A 23 5.33 -10.54 26.28
CA ALA A 23 6.26 -11.62 26.01
C ALA A 23 6.32 -11.70 24.50
N ALA A 24 7.37 -11.11 23.92
CA ALA A 24 7.74 -11.39 22.56
C ALA A 24 7.93 -12.92 22.54
N ALA A 25 7.09 -13.61 21.79
CA ALA A 25 7.40 -14.98 21.41
C ALA A 25 8.83 -14.90 20.87
N ASP A 26 9.69 -15.77 21.38
CA ASP A 26 11.11 -15.86 21.01
C ASP A 26 11.17 -16.29 19.52
N THR A 27 10.98 -15.32 18.62
CA THR A 27 11.24 -15.46 17.19
C THR A 27 12.69 -15.05 17.01
N GLY A 28 13.59 -16.01 16.91
CA GLY A 28 15.05 -15.87 16.93
C GLY A 28 15.67 -14.94 15.87
N ASP A 29 14.89 -14.15 15.14
CA ASP A 29 15.31 -13.19 14.10
C ASP A 29 14.75 -11.77 14.29
N ALA A 30 13.91 -11.52 15.28
CA ALA A 30 13.33 -10.18 15.51
C ALA A 30 14.40 -9.20 16.00
N ARG A 31 14.54 -8.07 15.31
CA ARG A 31 15.52 -7.02 15.62
C ARG A 31 14.91 -5.62 15.52
N THR A 32 15.42 -4.72 16.35
CA THR A 32 15.07 -3.28 16.24
C THR A 32 15.92 -2.65 15.13
N VAL A 33 15.24 -1.99 14.19
CA VAL A 33 15.85 -1.28 13.08
C VAL A 33 15.64 0.21 13.27
N THR A 34 16.71 1.00 13.28
CA THR A 34 16.65 2.46 13.30
C THR A 34 16.58 2.98 11.88
N VAL A 35 15.48 3.63 11.55
CA VAL A 35 15.27 4.23 10.24
C VAL A 35 15.50 5.72 10.31
N ARG A 36 16.36 6.22 9.42
CA ARG A 36 16.57 7.64 9.16
C ARG A 36 15.64 8.10 8.05
N TYR A 37 15.11 9.31 8.19
CA TYR A 37 14.18 9.87 7.21
C TYR A 37 14.22 11.40 7.19
N ALA A 38 13.94 11.98 6.04
CA ALA A 38 13.65 13.40 5.91
C ALA A 38 12.18 13.65 6.29
N SER A 39 11.93 14.62 7.16
CA SER A 39 10.57 14.96 7.58
C SER A 39 9.79 15.66 6.48
N GLY A 40 8.48 15.44 6.43
CA GLY A 40 7.55 16.17 5.57
C GLY A 40 7.19 17.58 6.05
N HIS A 41 7.64 18.00 7.25
CA HIS A 41 7.24 19.27 7.89
C HIS A 41 8.05 20.50 7.49
N GLY A 42 8.67 20.52 6.34
CA GLY A 42 9.34 21.73 5.87
C GLY A 42 10.70 21.49 5.24
N VAL A 43 11.42 22.61 5.05
CA VAL A 43 12.78 22.60 4.49
C VAL A 43 13.74 22.12 5.56
N ASP A 44 13.81 20.82 5.75
CA ASP A 44 14.67 20.25 6.76
C ASP A 44 15.99 19.80 6.16
N THR A 45 17.07 20.28 6.73
CA THR A 45 18.44 19.93 6.33
C THR A 45 18.97 18.71 7.07
N HIS A 46 18.15 18.10 7.94
CA HIS A 46 18.55 16.99 8.80
C HIS A 46 17.66 15.78 8.59
N ASP A 47 18.25 14.59 8.65
CA ASP A 47 17.52 13.35 8.82
C ASP A 47 17.16 13.14 10.31
N TYR A 48 15.96 12.71 10.54
CA TYR A 48 15.45 12.24 11.84
C TYR A 48 15.56 10.74 11.94
N GLU A 49 15.44 10.21 13.15
CA GLU A 49 15.53 8.78 13.40
C GLU A 49 14.30 8.29 14.18
N THR A 50 13.79 7.14 13.81
CA THR A 50 12.77 6.41 14.58
C THR A 50 12.98 4.91 14.42
N SER A 51 12.49 4.12 15.39
CA SER A 51 12.75 2.68 15.41
C SER A 51 11.53 1.87 15.02
N PHE A 52 11.79 0.76 14.35
CA PHE A 52 10.81 -0.25 13.93
C PHE A 52 11.29 -1.64 14.32
N LEU A 53 10.35 -2.58 14.44
CA LEU A 53 10.67 -3.98 14.64
C LEU A 53 10.64 -4.71 13.29
N TYR A 54 11.73 -5.41 12.95
CA TYR A 54 11.86 -6.21 11.74
C TYR A 54 12.07 -7.69 12.09
N SER A 55 11.44 -8.56 11.33
CA SER A 55 11.69 -10.01 11.32
C SER A 55 11.33 -10.55 9.94
N ASP A 56 11.97 -11.63 9.48
CA ASP A 56 11.61 -12.32 8.25
C ASP A 56 10.21 -12.97 8.34
N ASP A 57 9.73 -13.25 9.55
CA ASP A 57 8.35 -13.70 9.81
C ASP A 57 7.26 -12.73 9.35
N LEU A 58 7.61 -11.46 9.12
CA LEU A 58 6.69 -10.50 8.51
C LEU A 58 6.17 -10.96 7.15
N PHE A 59 6.92 -11.80 6.45
CA PHE A 59 6.65 -12.24 5.08
C PHE A 59 6.23 -13.72 4.97
N THR A 60 5.88 -14.37 6.09
CA THR A 60 5.42 -15.76 6.11
C THR A 60 3.92 -15.91 5.81
N LYS A 61 3.13 -14.87 6.08
CA LYS A 61 1.71 -14.85 5.75
C LYS A 61 1.48 -14.26 4.36
N SER A 62 0.35 -14.60 3.75
CA SER A 62 -0.07 -14.04 2.47
C SER A 62 -0.17 -12.50 2.52
N GLY A 63 0.23 -11.81 1.46
CA GLY A 63 0.04 -10.36 1.29
C GLY A 63 -1.41 -9.89 1.40
N TYR A 64 -2.37 -10.80 1.20
CA TYR A 64 -3.80 -10.53 1.43
C TYR A 64 -4.17 -10.41 2.91
N THR A 65 -3.30 -10.87 3.81
CA THR A 65 -3.51 -10.73 5.26
C THR A 65 -2.90 -9.42 5.72
N TYR A 66 -3.76 -8.45 6.08
CA TYR A 66 -3.25 -7.23 6.69
C TYR A 66 -2.58 -7.54 8.03
N ARG A 67 -1.37 -7.02 8.22
CA ARG A 67 -0.61 -7.12 9.46
C ARG A 67 -0.12 -5.74 9.87
N LYS A 68 -0.44 -5.33 11.08
CA LYS A 68 -0.03 -4.03 11.63
C LYS A 68 1.49 -3.92 11.79
N ASP A 69 2.16 -4.99 12.23
CA ASP A 69 3.61 -5.04 12.36
C ASP A 69 4.32 -4.84 11.01
N LEU A 70 3.83 -5.50 9.95
CA LEU A 70 4.32 -5.28 8.60
C LEU A 70 3.96 -3.88 8.08
N ALA A 71 2.78 -3.34 8.38
CA ALA A 71 2.43 -1.96 8.04
C ALA A 71 3.37 -0.96 8.72
N LEU A 72 3.71 -1.16 10.00
CA LEU A 72 4.68 -0.31 10.70
C LEU A 72 6.06 -0.38 10.03
N MET A 73 6.58 -1.58 9.77
CA MET A 73 7.90 -1.71 9.14
C MET A 73 7.90 -1.20 7.69
N SER A 74 6.78 -1.35 6.97
CA SER A 74 6.62 -0.79 5.61
C SER A 74 6.59 0.74 5.61
N MET A 75 6.07 1.38 6.68
CA MET A 75 6.21 2.83 6.87
C MET A 75 7.69 3.21 7.03
N GLY A 76 8.47 2.39 7.76
CA GLY A 76 9.92 2.54 7.85
C GLY A 76 10.60 2.44 6.49
N LEU A 77 10.20 1.50 5.64
CA LEU A 77 10.71 1.38 4.26
C LEU A 77 10.35 2.62 3.42
N ALA A 78 9.11 3.11 3.51
CA ALA A 78 8.69 4.32 2.81
C ALA A 78 9.47 5.55 3.28
N PHE A 79 9.73 5.69 4.58
CA PHE A 79 10.55 6.77 5.15
C PHE A 79 12.00 6.69 4.71
N ALA A 80 12.59 5.50 4.69
CA ALA A 80 13.97 5.29 4.27
C ALA A 80 14.23 5.65 2.79
N ALA A 81 13.18 5.71 1.97
CA ALA A 81 13.29 6.15 0.58
C ALA A 81 13.63 7.67 0.46
N TYR A 82 13.51 8.43 1.57
CA TYR A 82 13.81 9.86 1.60
C TYR A 82 15.10 10.14 2.36
N THR A 83 15.94 11.01 1.79
CA THR A 83 17.16 11.52 2.42
C THR A 83 17.07 13.05 2.44
N SER A 84 17.34 13.66 3.59
CA SER A 84 17.37 15.12 3.71
C SER A 84 18.46 15.72 2.81
N LYS A 85 18.27 16.97 2.43
CA LYS A 85 19.28 17.75 1.73
C LYS A 85 20.32 18.22 2.76
N ASP A 86 21.60 18.08 2.43
CA ASP A 86 22.69 18.62 3.24
C ASP A 86 22.86 20.10 2.89
N SER A 87 22.65 21.01 3.85
CA SER A 87 22.67 22.46 3.65
C SER A 87 24.05 22.98 3.26
N GLU A 88 25.12 22.23 3.53
CA GLU A 88 26.49 22.66 3.29
C GLU A 88 27.05 22.27 1.90
N LYS A 89 26.38 21.32 1.22
CA LYS A 89 26.81 20.81 -0.08
C LYS A 89 25.64 20.83 -1.05
N GLN A 90 25.75 21.60 -2.10
CA GLN A 90 24.78 21.61 -3.21
C GLN A 90 24.62 20.27 -3.94
N ASP A 91 25.39 19.23 -3.56
CA ASP A 91 25.43 17.90 -4.19
C ASP A 91 24.90 16.78 -3.26
N ASN A 92 23.63 16.87 -2.86
CA ASN A 92 22.97 15.80 -2.09
C ASN A 92 22.72 14.51 -2.89
N TYR A 93 22.92 14.58 -4.19
CA TYR A 93 22.72 13.44 -5.07
C TYR A 93 23.68 12.28 -4.80
N ALA A 94 24.91 12.56 -4.32
CA ALA A 94 25.91 11.53 -4.03
C ALA A 94 25.48 10.54 -2.91
N THR A 95 24.55 10.94 -2.06
CA THR A 95 24.07 10.14 -0.91
C THR A 95 22.56 9.95 -0.90
N GLY A 96 21.91 10.08 -2.06
CA GLY A 96 20.45 10.09 -2.18
C GLY A 96 19.73 8.83 -1.67
N ASN A 97 20.43 7.70 -1.57
CA ASN A 97 19.88 6.45 -1.03
C ASN A 97 20.41 6.05 0.35
N ARG A 98 21.20 6.90 1.03
CA ARG A 98 21.89 6.52 2.28
C ARG A 98 20.95 5.97 3.36
N ASN A 99 19.75 6.53 3.48
CA ASN A 99 18.79 6.10 4.49
C ASN A 99 18.22 4.71 4.17
N PHE A 100 17.95 4.44 2.89
CA PHE A 100 17.53 3.12 2.42
C PHE A 100 18.64 2.08 2.63
N VAL A 101 19.88 2.41 2.29
CA VAL A 101 21.04 1.52 2.51
C VAL A 101 21.16 1.15 3.98
N SER A 102 21.16 2.17 4.88
CA SER A 102 21.26 1.95 6.33
C SER A 102 20.14 1.05 6.87
N MET A 103 18.91 1.25 6.43
CA MET A 103 17.78 0.39 6.84
C MET A 103 17.93 -1.03 6.30
N ALA A 104 18.24 -1.18 5.01
CA ALA A 104 18.34 -2.47 4.34
C ALA A 104 19.44 -3.34 4.95
N GLU A 105 20.62 -2.77 5.25
CA GLU A 105 21.73 -3.46 5.93
C GLU A 105 21.32 -3.95 7.33
N GLN A 106 20.62 -3.12 8.12
CA GLN A 106 20.11 -3.51 9.43
C GLN A 106 19.09 -4.65 9.33
N CYS A 107 18.30 -4.71 8.25
CA CYS A 107 17.37 -5.81 7.98
C CYS A 107 18.05 -7.06 7.40
N GLY A 108 19.36 -7.02 7.13
CA GLY A 108 20.14 -8.13 6.58
C GLY A 108 19.92 -8.33 5.08
N PHE A 109 19.54 -7.27 4.36
CA PHE A 109 19.49 -7.27 2.90
C PHE A 109 20.87 -7.05 2.30
N GLU A 110 21.04 -7.61 1.12
CA GLU A 110 22.22 -7.49 0.26
C GLU A 110 21.82 -6.91 -1.11
N ASN A 111 22.79 -6.81 -2.04
CA ASN A 111 22.54 -6.33 -3.40
C ASN A 111 21.80 -4.98 -3.47
N ILE A 112 22.13 -4.07 -2.57
CA ILE A 112 21.46 -2.78 -2.43
C ILE A 112 21.81 -1.90 -3.63
N GLN A 113 20.81 -1.52 -4.42
CA GLN A 113 20.96 -0.69 -5.62
C GLN A 113 19.83 0.33 -5.72
N SER A 114 20.09 1.41 -6.45
CA SER A 114 19.09 2.44 -6.69
C SER A 114 19.18 2.94 -8.13
N ASN A 115 18.07 3.43 -8.67
CA ASN A 115 18.08 4.02 -10.00
C ASN A 115 18.79 5.39 -10.01
N LYS A 116 19.06 5.90 -11.21
CA LYS A 116 19.77 7.17 -11.39
C LYS A 116 19.08 8.36 -10.73
N TRP A 117 17.76 8.33 -10.58
CA TRP A 117 16.97 9.42 -10.01
C TRP A 117 17.11 9.58 -8.51
N MET A 118 17.72 8.61 -7.82
CA MET A 118 18.18 8.80 -6.43
C MET A 118 19.44 9.66 -6.33
N PHE A 119 20.21 9.82 -7.43
CA PHE A 119 21.55 10.44 -7.47
C PHE A 119 21.68 11.60 -8.47
N LEU A 120 20.68 11.87 -9.27
CA LEU A 120 20.69 12.92 -10.29
C LEU A 120 19.54 13.90 -10.05
N PRO A 121 19.65 15.15 -10.55
CA PRO A 121 18.54 16.09 -10.56
C PRO A 121 17.30 15.44 -11.17
N ALA A 122 16.18 15.58 -10.47
CA ALA A 122 14.90 15.01 -10.88
C ALA A 122 14.30 15.79 -12.06
N GLU A 123 13.53 15.08 -12.89
CA GLU A 123 12.65 15.63 -13.92
C GLU A 123 11.20 15.47 -13.51
N ALA A 124 10.27 16.18 -14.15
CA ALA A 124 8.85 16.18 -13.77
C ALA A 124 8.22 14.77 -13.70
N ASP A 125 8.67 13.86 -14.56
CA ASP A 125 8.14 12.49 -14.65
C ASP A 125 9.07 11.45 -14.01
N SER A 126 10.19 11.87 -13.39
CA SER A 126 11.13 10.96 -12.75
C SER A 126 10.59 10.41 -11.43
N ILE A 127 11.05 9.22 -11.05
CA ILE A 127 10.75 8.59 -9.77
C ILE A 127 12.02 7.91 -9.22
N GLY A 128 12.39 8.23 -7.99
CA GLY A 128 13.47 7.54 -7.28
C GLY A 128 13.00 6.17 -6.77
N VAL A 129 13.80 5.14 -7.02
CA VAL A 129 13.55 3.79 -6.50
C VAL A 129 14.83 3.13 -6.05
N SER A 130 14.76 2.46 -4.89
CA SER A 130 15.83 1.65 -4.33
C SER A 130 15.36 0.22 -4.14
N CYS A 131 16.21 -0.75 -4.46
CA CYS A 131 15.96 -2.18 -4.28
C CYS A 131 17.08 -2.83 -3.45
N ALA A 132 16.72 -3.79 -2.64
CA ALA A 132 17.63 -4.67 -1.94
C ALA A 132 17.05 -6.08 -1.90
N SER A 133 17.87 -7.12 -1.86
CA SER A 133 17.38 -8.50 -1.87
C SER A 133 18.07 -9.35 -0.81
N LYS A 134 17.37 -10.37 -0.34
CA LYS A 134 17.92 -11.43 0.53
C LYS A 134 17.17 -12.73 0.30
N THR A 135 17.80 -13.83 0.63
CA THR A 135 17.14 -15.13 0.64
C THR A 135 16.44 -15.32 1.98
N ILE A 136 15.15 -15.67 1.93
CA ILE A 136 14.37 -16.08 3.10
C ILE A 136 13.76 -17.45 2.90
N ARG A 137 13.39 -18.09 3.99
CA ARG A 137 12.70 -19.38 3.99
C ARG A 137 11.43 -19.28 4.79
N ASP A 138 10.38 -19.85 4.27
CA ASP A 138 9.14 -20.12 4.98
C ASP A 138 8.72 -21.58 4.76
N ASN A 139 7.59 -21.98 5.31
CA ASN A 139 7.11 -23.35 5.18
C ASN A 139 6.82 -23.76 3.72
N GLY A 140 6.67 -22.81 2.82
CA GLY A 140 6.51 -23.03 1.38
C GLY A 140 7.83 -23.22 0.62
N GLY A 141 8.98 -22.97 1.24
CA GLY A 141 10.30 -23.16 0.61
C GLY A 141 11.22 -21.94 0.68
N THR A 142 12.12 -21.86 -0.29
CA THR A 142 13.10 -20.77 -0.39
C THR A 142 12.62 -19.72 -1.39
N TYR A 143 12.76 -18.45 -0.99
CA TYR A 143 12.36 -17.28 -1.79
C TYR A 143 13.48 -16.25 -1.80
N THR A 144 13.52 -15.45 -2.86
CA THR A 144 14.23 -14.18 -2.82
C THR A 144 13.25 -13.07 -2.43
N LEU A 145 13.40 -12.50 -1.24
CA LEU A 145 12.68 -11.30 -0.81
C LEU A 145 13.36 -10.07 -1.38
N ILE A 146 12.61 -9.25 -2.10
CA ILE A 146 13.06 -7.98 -2.66
C ILE A 146 12.31 -6.84 -1.95
N ALA A 147 13.03 -6.00 -1.21
CA ALA A 147 12.51 -4.75 -0.67
C ALA A 147 12.61 -3.65 -1.73
N VAL A 148 11.52 -2.92 -1.97
CA VAL A 148 11.41 -1.85 -2.97
C VAL A 148 10.91 -0.59 -2.28
N GLY A 149 11.80 0.38 -2.07
CA GLY A 149 11.46 1.70 -1.54
C GLY A 149 11.23 2.68 -2.68
N VAL A 150 10.03 3.22 -2.80
CA VAL A 150 9.67 4.20 -3.84
C VAL A 150 9.60 5.58 -3.22
N ARG A 151 10.49 6.47 -3.66
CA ARG A 151 10.52 7.85 -3.20
C ARG A 151 9.38 8.65 -3.82
N GLY A 152 8.65 9.40 -3.01
CA GLY A 152 7.71 10.41 -3.48
C GLY A 152 8.40 11.69 -3.90
N ASN A 153 7.68 12.80 -3.84
CA ASN A 153 8.24 14.10 -4.19
C ASN A 153 9.30 14.53 -3.17
N ASN A 154 10.52 14.71 -3.63
CA ASN A 154 11.61 15.25 -2.82
C ASN A 154 12.36 16.40 -3.54
N TYR A 155 12.30 16.43 -4.86
CA TYR A 155 12.95 17.44 -5.68
C TYR A 155 11.95 18.23 -6.51
N HIS A 156 12.27 19.46 -6.80
CA HIS A 156 11.42 20.47 -7.42
C HIS A 156 10.64 20.00 -8.65
N ALA A 157 11.36 19.41 -9.59
CA ALA A 157 10.76 19.03 -10.86
C ALA A 157 9.74 17.89 -10.72
N GLU A 158 9.91 16.99 -9.75
CA GLU A 158 9.01 15.84 -9.52
C GLU A 158 7.58 16.29 -9.19
N TRP A 159 7.39 17.48 -8.61
CA TRP A 159 6.06 18.02 -8.32
C TRP A 159 5.22 18.26 -9.57
N GLY A 160 5.87 18.62 -10.68
CA GLY A 160 5.17 18.80 -11.95
C GLY A 160 4.47 17.54 -12.45
N GLY A 161 5.06 16.38 -12.21
CA GLY A 161 4.46 15.09 -12.58
C GLY A 161 3.12 14.80 -11.90
N ASN A 162 2.85 15.37 -10.72
CA ASN A 162 1.57 15.23 -10.03
C ASN A 162 0.42 15.94 -10.73
N ALA A 163 0.72 16.90 -11.58
CA ALA A 163 -0.27 17.63 -12.36
C ALA A 163 -0.47 17.05 -13.77
N ARG A 164 0.26 16.01 -14.17
CA ARG A 164 0.14 15.42 -15.52
C ARG A 164 -0.97 14.40 -15.61
N LEU A 165 -2.06 14.77 -16.30
CA LEU A 165 -3.18 13.90 -16.60
C LEU A 165 -3.32 13.71 -18.12
N ASP A 166 -3.71 12.52 -18.56
CA ASP A 166 -4.26 12.36 -19.91
C ASP A 166 -5.78 12.62 -19.90
N ALA A 167 -6.34 12.94 -21.05
CA ALA A 167 -7.77 13.19 -21.22
C ALA A 167 -8.64 12.00 -20.80
N THR A 168 -8.09 10.79 -20.86
CA THR A 168 -8.73 9.53 -20.46
C THR A 168 -7.70 8.58 -19.84
N GLY A 169 -8.16 7.53 -19.18
CA GLY A 169 -7.29 6.46 -18.65
C GLY A 169 -6.63 6.81 -17.30
N GLU A 170 -5.46 6.27 -17.07
CA GLU A 170 -4.69 6.43 -15.83
C GLU A 170 -4.13 7.86 -15.65
N HIS A 171 -3.69 8.17 -14.44
CA HIS A 171 -2.94 9.38 -14.16
C HIS A 171 -1.56 9.31 -14.81
N LYS A 172 -1.31 10.12 -15.82
CA LYS A 172 -0.12 10.03 -16.67
C LYS A 172 1.18 10.09 -15.91
N GLY A 173 1.33 11.06 -15.00
CA GLY A 173 2.58 11.22 -14.24
C GLY A 173 2.87 10.04 -13.31
N PHE A 174 1.85 9.37 -12.76
CA PHE A 174 2.03 8.19 -11.92
C PHE A 174 2.25 6.92 -12.76
N ALA A 175 1.59 6.80 -13.91
CA ALA A 175 1.79 5.71 -14.85
C ALA A 175 3.23 5.68 -15.39
N LEU A 176 3.79 6.84 -15.76
CA LEU A 176 5.19 6.96 -16.15
C LEU A 176 6.14 6.54 -15.01
N GLY A 177 5.81 6.94 -13.77
CA GLY A 177 6.55 6.51 -12.58
C GLY A 177 6.48 4.99 -12.37
N ARG A 178 5.29 4.39 -12.50
CA ARG A 178 5.07 2.95 -12.44
C ARG A 178 5.98 2.21 -13.44
N ASP A 179 5.96 2.64 -14.68
CA ASP A 179 6.72 1.99 -15.75
C ASP A 179 8.23 2.05 -15.47
N GLN A 180 8.74 3.19 -14.97
CA GLN A 180 10.13 3.32 -14.55
C GLN A 180 10.51 2.37 -13.40
N VAL A 181 9.62 2.21 -12.38
CA VAL A 181 9.86 1.27 -11.27
C VAL A 181 9.86 -0.18 -11.76
N LEU A 182 8.90 -0.55 -12.60
CA LEU A 182 8.80 -1.91 -13.15
C LEU A 182 10.01 -2.26 -14.03
N ASP A 183 10.43 -1.35 -14.90
CA ASP A 183 11.61 -1.55 -15.74
C ASP A 183 12.90 -1.64 -14.91
N TYR A 184 13.02 -0.80 -13.88
CA TYR A 184 14.15 -0.85 -12.97
C TYR A 184 14.18 -2.16 -12.17
N LEU A 185 13.04 -2.60 -11.62
CA LEU A 185 12.93 -3.85 -10.87
C LEU A 185 13.28 -5.07 -11.73
N ARG A 186 12.81 -5.10 -12.98
CA ARG A 186 13.17 -6.14 -13.94
C ARG A 186 14.67 -6.14 -14.23
N GLY A 187 15.27 -4.97 -14.46
CA GLY A 187 16.71 -4.80 -14.66
C GLY A 187 17.53 -5.22 -13.43
N TYR A 188 17.06 -4.89 -12.23
CA TYR A 188 17.66 -5.28 -10.96
C TYR A 188 17.68 -6.81 -10.79
N ILE A 189 16.55 -7.48 -11.02
CA ILE A 189 16.44 -8.95 -10.95
C ILE A 189 17.43 -9.61 -11.90
N ALA A 190 17.47 -9.15 -13.16
CA ALA A 190 18.40 -9.68 -14.15
C ALA A 190 19.87 -9.39 -13.81
N GLY A 191 20.17 -8.17 -13.37
CA GLY A 191 21.53 -7.72 -13.02
C GLY A 191 22.10 -8.43 -11.78
N CYS A 192 21.27 -8.82 -10.84
CA CYS A 192 21.66 -9.60 -9.66
C CYS A 192 21.61 -11.11 -9.90
N GLY A 193 21.20 -11.58 -11.08
CA GLY A 193 21.08 -13.01 -11.38
C GLY A 193 20.02 -13.74 -10.54
N ILE A 194 18.98 -13.03 -10.10
CA ILE A 194 17.91 -13.58 -9.25
C ILE A 194 17.06 -14.53 -10.07
N THR A 195 16.81 -15.73 -9.55
CA THR A 195 15.98 -16.78 -10.17
C THR A 195 15.07 -17.42 -9.13
N GLY A 196 14.05 -18.14 -9.59
CA GLY A 196 13.11 -18.87 -8.72
C GLY A 196 11.96 -18.02 -8.20
N ARG A 197 11.53 -18.33 -6.99
CA ARG A 197 10.34 -17.71 -6.37
C ARG A 197 10.69 -16.39 -5.71
N LEU A 198 9.86 -15.40 -5.97
CA LEU A 198 10.02 -14.06 -5.42
C LEU A 198 8.98 -13.78 -4.33
N LYS A 199 9.38 -13.02 -3.32
CA LYS A 199 8.50 -12.20 -2.49
C LYS A 199 8.89 -10.74 -2.71
N ILE A 200 7.91 -9.87 -2.98
CA ILE A 200 8.16 -8.45 -3.19
C ILE A 200 7.50 -7.65 -2.08
N TRP A 201 8.32 -6.91 -1.35
CA TRP A 201 7.91 -5.95 -0.34
C TRP A 201 8.14 -4.54 -0.89
N ILE A 202 7.04 -3.85 -1.24
CA ILE A 202 7.08 -2.51 -1.81
C ILE A 202 6.34 -1.52 -0.91
N ALA A 203 6.94 -0.37 -0.68
CA ALA A 203 6.30 0.71 0.03
C ALA A 203 6.69 2.08 -0.54
N GLY A 204 5.74 3.00 -0.42
CA GLY A 204 5.92 4.39 -0.78
C GLY A 204 4.99 5.29 0.02
N TYR A 205 5.33 6.59 0.04
CA TYR A 205 4.55 7.63 0.68
C TYR A 205 4.21 8.73 -0.34
N SER A 206 3.01 9.32 -0.25
CA SER A 206 2.57 10.40 -1.15
C SER A 206 2.61 9.96 -2.63
N ARG A 207 3.26 10.69 -3.52
CA ARG A 207 3.49 10.29 -4.92
C ARG A 207 4.12 8.91 -5.03
N GLY A 208 5.09 8.58 -4.16
CA GLY A 208 5.70 7.24 -4.11
C GLY A 208 4.67 6.16 -3.78
N ALA A 209 3.67 6.47 -2.97
CA ALA A 209 2.56 5.57 -2.67
C ALA A 209 1.63 5.37 -3.88
N ALA A 210 1.29 6.44 -4.63
CA ALA A 210 0.51 6.32 -5.86
C ALA A 210 1.22 5.43 -6.89
N VAL A 211 2.52 5.63 -7.07
CA VAL A 211 3.34 4.81 -7.98
C VAL A 211 3.42 3.36 -7.46
N SER A 212 3.68 3.14 -6.16
CA SER A 212 3.71 1.79 -5.57
C SER A 212 2.38 1.06 -5.72
N ASN A 213 1.26 1.78 -5.55
CA ASN A 213 -0.09 1.25 -5.76
C ASN A 213 -0.29 0.75 -7.20
N MET A 214 0.11 1.55 -8.18
CA MET A 214 0.01 1.17 -9.59
C MET A 214 1.00 0.07 -9.98
N VAL A 215 2.20 0.01 -9.38
CA VAL A 215 3.15 -1.11 -9.53
C VAL A 215 2.54 -2.39 -8.98
N GLY A 216 1.95 -2.35 -7.78
CA GLY A 216 1.24 -3.48 -7.20
C GLY A 216 0.14 -4.00 -8.12
N GLY A 217 -0.71 -3.12 -8.64
CA GLY A 217 -1.76 -3.48 -9.61
C GLY A 217 -1.21 -4.12 -10.88
N ALA A 218 -0.10 -3.62 -11.42
CA ALA A 218 0.54 -4.19 -12.61
C ALA A 218 1.14 -5.59 -12.34
N LEU A 219 1.77 -5.79 -11.17
CA LEU A 219 2.33 -7.09 -10.76
C LEU A 219 1.22 -8.13 -10.57
N ASP A 220 0.11 -7.75 -9.93
CA ASP A 220 -1.06 -8.61 -9.78
C ASP A 220 -1.70 -8.96 -11.12
N ASN A 221 -1.68 -8.05 -12.08
CA ASN A 221 -2.12 -8.29 -13.46
C ASN A 221 -1.12 -9.13 -14.28
N GLY A 222 -0.02 -9.58 -13.66
CA GLY A 222 0.93 -10.50 -14.28
C GLY A 222 2.00 -9.84 -15.12
N TYR A 223 2.39 -8.62 -14.80
CA TYR A 223 3.57 -8.01 -15.39
C TYR A 223 4.78 -8.93 -15.24
N SER A 224 5.49 -9.18 -16.34
CA SER A 224 6.63 -10.11 -16.36
C SER A 224 7.90 -9.44 -15.82
N LEU A 225 8.43 -9.99 -14.73
CA LEU A 225 9.71 -9.57 -14.14
C LEU A 225 10.94 -10.24 -14.80
N GLY A 226 10.74 -11.10 -15.78
CA GLY A 226 11.79 -11.79 -16.51
C GLY A 226 11.58 -13.30 -16.57
N SER A 227 12.36 -13.99 -17.39
CA SER A 227 12.37 -15.45 -17.46
C SER A 227 13.11 -16.04 -16.26
N GLY A 228 12.61 -17.16 -15.73
CA GLY A 228 13.25 -17.87 -14.61
C GLY A 228 12.88 -17.35 -13.22
N VAL A 229 11.99 -16.37 -13.10
CA VAL A 229 11.41 -15.92 -11.82
C VAL A 229 9.89 -16.05 -11.84
N SER A 230 9.30 -16.24 -10.65
CA SER A 230 7.85 -16.27 -10.46
C SER A 230 7.45 -15.46 -9.24
N LEU A 231 6.37 -14.71 -9.36
CA LEU A 231 5.74 -13.96 -8.28
C LEU A 231 4.28 -14.39 -8.16
N SER A 232 3.90 -14.88 -6.99
CA SER A 232 2.50 -15.09 -6.66
C SER A 232 1.92 -13.78 -6.10
N PRO A 233 0.65 -13.43 -6.37
CA PRO A 233 -0.02 -12.33 -5.68
C PRO A 233 -0.04 -12.48 -4.15
N HIS A 234 0.06 -13.68 -3.61
CA HIS A 234 0.21 -13.91 -2.17
C HIS A 234 1.56 -13.45 -1.61
N ASP A 235 2.58 -13.39 -2.46
CA ASP A 235 3.95 -13.00 -2.13
C ASP A 235 4.25 -11.53 -2.47
N LEU A 236 3.22 -10.76 -2.80
CA LEU A 236 3.28 -9.31 -2.98
C LEU A 236 2.75 -8.60 -1.71
N TYR A 237 3.61 -7.83 -1.07
CA TYR A 237 3.35 -7.03 0.13
C TYR A 237 3.46 -5.56 -0.24
N CYS A 238 2.36 -4.95 -0.64
CA CYS A 238 2.32 -3.57 -1.11
C CYS A 238 1.62 -2.66 -0.10
N TYR A 239 2.39 -1.71 0.47
CA TYR A 239 1.90 -0.77 1.47
C TYR A 239 2.07 0.67 0.99
N CYS A 240 0.97 1.38 0.84
CA CYS A 240 0.90 2.71 0.28
C CYS A 240 0.40 3.70 1.34
N TYR A 241 1.21 4.73 1.67
CA TYR A 241 0.90 5.70 2.71
C TYR A 241 0.45 7.02 2.09
N GLU A 242 -0.77 7.45 2.42
CA GLU A 242 -1.42 8.65 1.89
C GLU A 242 -1.38 8.69 0.34
N PRO A 243 -1.80 7.61 -0.35
CA PRO A 243 -1.68 7.53 -1.80
C PRO A 243 -2.72 8.39 -2.52
N PRO A 244 -2.32 9.27 -3.46
CA PRO A 244 -3.22 9.80 -4.47
C PRO A 244 -3.81 8.70 -5.35
N MET A 245 -4.92 8.99 -6.04
CA MET A 245 -5.55 8.06 -6.98
C MET A 245 -4.85 8.11 -8.35
N GLY A 246 -4.45 6.94 -8.87
CA GLY A 246 -3.69 6.87 -10.13
C GLY A 246 -4.30 5.97 -11.21
N ALA A 247 -5.06 4.95 -10.81
CA ALA A 247 -5.74 4.02 -11.71
C ALA A 247 -7.15 4.50 -12.06
N THR A 248 -7.85 3.81 -12.96
CA THR A 248 -9.27 4.04 -13.27
C THR A 248 -10.17 3.12 -12.44
N LYS A 249 -11.43 3.52 -12.23
CA LYS A 249 -12.43 2.70 -11.54
C LYS A 249 -12.61 1.32 -12.18
N ALA A 250 -12.50 1.24 -13.50
CA ALA A 250 -12.63 -0.02 -14.22
C ALA A 250 -11.46 -0.99 -13.94
N GLN A 251 -10.24 -0.46 -13.77
CA GLN A 251 -9.03 -1.27 -13.55
C GLN A 251 -8.96 -1.87 -12.16
N VAL A 252 -9.49 -1.20 -11.14
CA VAL A 252 -9.32 -1.58 -9.74
C VAL A 252 -10.37 -2.58 -9.24
N GLN A 253 -11.22 -3.07 -10.13
CA GLN A 253 -12.30 -3.97 -9.76
C GLN A 253 -11.81 -5.37 -9.40
N GLY A 254 -12.36 -5.92 -8.33
CA GLY A 254 -12.14 -7.31 -7.91
C GLY A 254 -11.16 -7.47 -6.76
N ARG A 255 -11.18 -8.68 -6.18
CA ARG A 255 -10.41 -9.05 -4.98
C ARG A 255 -8.93 -9.29 -5.24
N LEU A 256 -8.52 -9.36 -6.51
CA LEU A 256 -7.13 -9.61 -6.90
C LEU A 256 -6.15 -8.64 -6.23
N TYR A 257 -6.58 -7.42 -5.97
CA TYR A 257 -5.73 -6.33 -5.48
C TYR A 257 -5.79 -6.13 -3.95
N GLU A 258 -6.47 -7.01 -3.18
CA GLU A 258 -6.61 -6.85 -1.72
C GLU A 258 -5.30 -7.03 -0.94
N ASN A 259 -4.23 -7.50 -1.59
CA ASN A 259 -2.86 -7.51 -1.08
C ASN A 259 -2.18 -6.12 -1.13
N ILE A 260 -2.82 -5.12 -1.75
CA ILE A 260 -2.38 -3.72 -1.77
C ILE A 260 -3.10 -2.99 -0.64
N GLN A 261 -2.34 -2.51 0.35
CA GLN A 261 -2.85 -1.88 1.56
C GLN A 261 -2.61 -0.37 1.50
N ASN A 262 -3.67 0.43 1.38
CA ASN A 262 -3.59 1.88 1.36
C ASN A 262 -3.91 2.43 2.75
N LEU A 263 -2.97 3.08 3.41
CA LEU A 263 -3.24 3.79 4.64
C LEU A 263 -3.68 5.21 4.31
N VAL A 264 -4.87 5.59 4.75
CA VAL A 264 -5.55 6.83 4.36
C VAL A 264 -5.96 7.61 5.59
N ASN A 265 -5.54 8.86 5.66
CA ASN A 265 -6.03 9.84 6.61
C ASN A 265 -7.12 10.70 5.92
N GLU A 266 -8.36 10.64 6.38
CA GLU A 266 -9.44 11.41 5.77
C GLU A 266 -9.26 12.93 5.86
N ASN A 267 -8.35 13.43 6.71
CA ASN A 267 -7.99 14.85 6.74
C ASN A 267 -7.05 15.26 5.60
N ASP A 268 -6.43 14.28 4.94
CA ASP A 268 -5.45 14.51 3.88
C ASP A 268 -6.15 14.65 2.52
N LEU A 269 -6.10 15.86 1.95
CA LEU A 269 -6.67 16.15 0.62
C LEU A 269 -5.94 15.38 -0.49
N VAL A 270 -4.66 15.09 -0.34
CA VAL A 270 -3.85 14.44 -1.39
C VAL A 270 -4.40 13.05 -1.72
N THR A 271 -4.99 12.36 -0.75
CA THR A 271 -5.60 11.05 -0.97
C THR A 271 -6.86 11.09 -1.86
N TYR A 272 -7.42 12.27 -2.10
CA TYR A 272 -8.55 12.51 -3.00
C TYR A 272 -8.14 13.06 -4.38
N VAL A 273 -6.86 13.31 -4.59
CA VAL A 273 -6.27 13.67 -5.88
C VAL A 273 -5.78 12.38 -6.59
N ALA A 274 -5.98 12.11 -7.88
CA ALA A 274 -6.88 12.84 -8.77
C ALA A 274 -8.34 12.51 -8.45
N PHE A 275 -9.30 13.22 -9.04
CA PHE A 275 -10.66 13.20 -8.52
C PHE A 275 -11.45 11.93 -8.90
N ASP A 276 -12.24 11.40 -7.96
CA ASP A 276 -13.14 10.26 -8.17
C ASP A 276 -14.15 10.51 -9.29
N ASN A 277 -14.70 11.71 -9.40
CA ASN A 277 -15.62 12.08 -10.46
C ASN A 277 -14.99 12.22 -11.85
N TRP A 278 -13.66 12.12 -11.94
CA TRP A 278 -12.90 11.99 -13.19
C TRP A 278 -12.49 10.54 -13.50
N ASP A 279 -13.16 9.57 -12.89
CA ASP A 279 -12.93 8.14 -13.05
C ASP A 279 -11.61 7.62 -12.39
N PHE A 280 -10.99 8.39 -11.49
CA PHE A 280 -9.81 7.91 -10.78
C PHE A 280 -10.15 7.06 -9.57
N ALA A 281 -9.27 6.10 -9.29
CA ALA A 281 -9.35 5.18 -8.16
C ALA A 281 -7.97 4.67 -7.76
N ARG A 282 -7.90 3.89 -6.68
CA ARG A 282 -6.70 3.16 -6.22
C ARG A 282 -6.94 1.67 -6.28
N TYR A 283 -5.91 0.89 -6.58
CA TYR A 283 -5.92 -0.55 -6.35
C TYR A 283 -5.94 -0.86 -4.86
N GLY A 284 -6.55 -1.97 -4.49
CA GLY A 284 -6.45 -2.52 -3.14
C GLY A 284 -7.48 -2.02 -2.13
N VAL A 285 -7.09 -2.06 -0.86
CA VAL A 285 -7.96 -1.80 0.28
C VAL A 285 -7.53 -0.53 1.00
N ASP A 286 -8.46 0.42 1.12
CA ASP A 286 -8.24 1.63 1.92
C ASP A 286 -8.40 1.31 3.41
N ARG A 287 -7.33 1.50 4.17
CA ARG A 287 -7.24 1.37 5.64
C ARG A 287 -7.30 2.76 6.26
N VAL A 288 -8.49 3.18 6.63
CA VAL A 288 -8.74 4.54 7.09
C VAL A 288 -8.43 4.67 8.57
N VAL A 289 -7.63 5.69 8.95
CA VAL A 289 -7.38 6.01 10.36
C VAL A 289 -8.65 6.55 11.05
N PRO A 290 -8.74 6.54 12.40
CA PRO A 290 -9.94 6.98 13.10
C PRO A 290 -10.36 8.39 12.78
N THR A 291 -11.65 8.60 12.63
CA THR A 291 -12.31 9.90 12.45
C THR A 291 -13.28 10.21 13.57
N LYS A 292 -13.77 11.45 13.67
CA LYS A 292 -14.72 11.88 14.73
C LYS A 292 -15.97 11.01 14.83
N GLY A 293 -16.36 10.30 13.79
CA GLY A 293 -17.52 9.43 13.76
C GLY A 293 -17.28 8.03 14.33
N ASP A 294 -16.04 7.68 14.62
CA ASP A 294 -15.70 6.36 15.12
C ASP A 294 -15.95 6.21 16.63
N ASP A 295 -16.44 5.04 17.02
CA ASP A 295 -16.51 4.66 18.42
C ASP A 295 -15.10 4.71 19.03
N ASN A 296 -14.99 5.25 20.26
CA ASN A 296 -13.71 5.42 20.96
C ASN A 296 -12.70 6.40 20.31
N TYR A 297 -13.11 7.21 19.32
CA TYR A 297 -12.23 8.18 18.66
C TYR A 297 -11.37 9.00 19.63
N LEU A 298 -11.95 9.56 20.68
CA LEU A 298 -11.22 10.37 21.67
C LEU A 298 -10.11 9.58 22.38
N CYS A 299 -10.35 8.27 22.63
CA CYS A 299 -9.34 7.41 23.23
C CYS A 299 -8.19 7.15 22.27
N TYR A 300 -8.51 6.81 21.01
CA TYR A 300 -7.50 6.58 19.98
C TYR A 300 -6.69 7.82 19.67
N LYS A 301 -7.35 8.98 19.55
CA LYS A 301 -6.69 10.27 19.38
C LYS A 301 -5.74 10.59 20.52
N ALA A 302 -6.15 10.39 21.78
CA ALA A 302 -5.28 10.64 22.93
C ALA A 302 -4.04 9.75 22.95
N LYS A 303 -4.15 8.52 22.48
CA LYS A 303 -3.00 7.61 22.29
C LYS A 303 -2.13 8.08 21.13
N MET A 304 -2.73 8.41 19.98
CA MET A 304 -2.04 8.93 18.82
C MET A 304 -1.22 10.17 19.13
N LEU A 305 -1.78 11.14 19.84
CA LEU A 305 -1.04 12.35 20.23
C LEU A 305 0.16 12.04 21.15
N ARG A 306 0.04 11.06 22.04
CA ARG A 306 1.19 10.60 22.85
C ARG A 306 2.29 9.99 22.01
N GLU A 307 1.93 9.17 21.03
CA GLU A 307 2.90 8.60 20.07
C GLU A 307 3.51 9.70 19.21
N LEU A 308 2.71 10.64 18.72
CA LEU A 308 3.18 11.74 17.87
C LEU A 308 4.22 12.60 18.59
N TYR A 309 4.03 12.91 19.87
CA TYR A 309 5.01 13.66 20.67
C TYR A 309 6.37 12.97 20.81
N GLN A 310 6.44 11.66 20.59
CA GLN A 310 7.68 10.90 20.66
C GLN A 310 8.40 10.76 19.32
N ILE A 311 7.71 11.09 18.23
CA ILE A 311 8.30 11.07 16.88
C ILE A 311 9.05 12.41 16.67
N PRO A 312 10.32 12.39 16.31
CA PRO A 312 11.08 13.61 16.02
C PRO A 312 10.41 14.43 14.92
N ASN A 313 10.50 15.76 15.05
CA ASN A 313 9.86 16.73 14.16
C ASN A 313 8.38 16.45 13.87
N ASN A 314 7.65 16.14 14.90
CA ASN A 314 6.33 15.51 14.84
C ASN A 314 5.18 16.45 14.42
N GLY A 315 5.40 17.76 14.38
CA GLY A 315 4.33 18.74 14.12
C GLY A 315 3.20 18.73 15.16
N ALA A 316 3.39 18.07 16.32
CA ALA A 316 2.33 17.89 17.34
C ALA A 316 1.77 19.21 17.87
N ASN A 317 2.55 20.28 17.84
CA ASN A 317 2.10 21.62 18.26
C ASN A 317 1.14 22.27 17.25
N ILE A 318 1.06 21.74 16.05
CA ILE A 318 0.35 22.32 14.91
C ILE A 318 -0.76 21.37 14.43
N TYR A 319 -0.54 20.04 14.47
CA TYR A 319 -1.50 19.05 13.99
C TYR A 319 -2.58 18.75 15.02
N TRP A 320 -3.80 19.17 14.72
CA TRP A 320 -4.98 18.92 15.52
C TRP A 320 -6.08 18.30 14.66
N PRO A 321 -6.23 16.97 14.67
CA PRO A 321 -7.21 16.30 13.81
C PRO A 321 -8.67 16.74 14.04
N ASP A 322 -8.97 17.33 15.21
CA ASP A 322 -10.29 17.86 15.54
C ASP A 322 -10.53 19.30 15.07
N HIS A 323 -9.51 19.98 14.60
CA HIS A 323 -9.62 21.38 14.21
C HIS A 323 -10.13 21.56 12.79
N PHE A 324 -10.53 20.48 12.13
CA PHE A 324 -11.25 20.60 10.86
C PHE A 324 -12.59 21.30 11.10
N GLN A 325 -12.72 22.48 10.51
CA GLN A 325 -13.93 23.31 10.61
C GLN A 325 -14.67 23.28 9.28
N ALA A 326 -15.81 22.62 9.26
CA ALA A 326 -16.69 22.65 8.10
C ALA A 326 -17.60 23.88 8.16
N TRP A 327 -17.67 24.55 7.02
CA TRP A 327 -18.52 25.70 6.80
C TRP A 327 -19.55 25.35 5.72
N GLY A 328 -20.78 25.64 5.98
CA GLY A 328 -21.84 25.43 5.01
C GLY A 328 -22.99 26.40 5.24
N ILE A 329 -23.97 26.37 4.38
CA ILE A 329 -25.18 27.18 4.52
C ILE A 329 -26.34 26.20 4.70
N ASP A 330 -26.98 26.20 5.86
CA ASP A 330 -28.27 25.52 6.01
C ASP A 330 -29.35 26.43 5.46
N PRO A 331 -30.09 26.00 4.41
CA PRO A 331 -31.21 26.81 3.86
C PRO A 331 -32.24 27.21 4.91
N LYS A 332 -32.37 26.48 6.03
CA LYS A 332 -33.28 26.79 7.13
C LYS A 332 -32.81 27.99 7.96
N ASP A 333 -31.51 28.27 7.97
CA ASP A 333 -30.89 29.34 8.76
C ASP A 333 -30.83 30.67 8.01
N ILE A 334 -31.05 30.68 6.70
CA ILE A 334 -31.08 31.90 5.86
C ILE A 334 -32.17 32.87 6.32
N SER A 335 -33.26 32.38 6.89
CA SER A 335 -34.39 33.20 7.37
C SER A 335 -34.16 33.84 8.74
N SER A 336 -33.10 33.48 9.49
CA SER A 336 -32.91 33.90 10.89
C SER A 336 -32.14 35.19 11.06
N GLY A 337 -31.58 35.77 10.01
CA GLY A 337 -30.83 37.03 10.05
C GLY A 337 -29.51 37.00 10.88
N ASP A 338 -29.12 35.84 11.40
CA ASP A 338 -27.92 35.67 12.17
C ASP A 338 -26.82 35.06 11.29
N LEU A 339 -25.90 35.89 10.80
CA LEU A 339 -24.76 35.48 9.97
C LEU A 339 -23.92 34.37 10.62
N GLY A 340 -23.85 34.31 11.95
CA GLY A 340 -23.12 33.25 12.68
C GLY A 340 -23.78 31.88 12.56
N LYS A 341 -25.09 31.81 12.27
CA LYS A 341 -25.84 30.57 12.02
C LYS A 341 -25.80 30.14 10.55
N ILE A 342 -25.79 31.12 9.63
CA ILE A 342 -25.76 30.89 8.17
C ILE A 342 -24.51 30.12 7.76
N PHE A 343 -23.40 30.27 8.49
CA PHE A 343 -22.12 29.63 8.17
C PHE A 343 -21.82 28.38 9.02
N LYS A 344 -22.78 27.87 9.79
CA LYS A 344 -22.62 26.62 10.54
C LYS A 344 -23.37 25.49 9.85
N VAL A 345 -22.62 24.59 9.21
CA VAL A 345 -23.16 23.31 8.77
C VAL A 345 -22.30 22.19 9.33
N ASN A 346 -22.96 21.16 9.83
CA ASN A 346 -22.34 19.88 10.19
C ASN A 346 -21.97 19.10 8.92
N MET A 347 -21.10 19.64 8.10
CA MET A 347 -20.56 18.95 6.94
C MET A 347 -19.52 17.95 7.46
N THR A 348 -19.63 16.69 7.05
CA THR A 348 -18.56 15.71 7.28
C THR A 348 -17.39 15.99 6.34
N GLN A 349 -16.19 15.54 6.72
CA GLN A 349 -15.03 15.66 5.83
C GLN A 349 -15.27 15.00 4.47
N LYS A 350 -15.88 13.82 4.46
CA LYS A 350 -16.24 13.13 3.22
C LYS A 350 -17.16 13.97 2.33
N GLN A 351 -18.16 14.65 2.92
CA GLN A 351 -19.01 15.59 2.16
C GLN A 351 -18.22 16.78 1.65
N PHE A 352 -17.33 17.35 2.49
CA PHE A 352 -16.48 18.46 2.08
C PHE A 352 -15.62 18.11 0.85
N TYR A 353 -14.96 16.94 0.85
CA TYR A 353 -14.14 16.54 -0.28
C TYR A 353 -14.97 16.23 -1.53
N ALA A 354 -16.15 15.65 -1.37
CA ALA A 354 -17.08 15.46 -2.49
C ALA A 354 -17.51 16.81 -3.09
N ASP A 355 -17.92 17.76 -2.24
CA ASP A 355 -18.31 19.11 -2.67
C ASP A 355 -17.13 19.89 -3.26
N LEU A 356 -15.91 19.70 -2.74
CA LEU A 356 -14.69 20.30 -3.29
C LEU A 356 -14.40 19.76 -4.70
N CYS A 357 -14.46 18.45 -4.87
CA CYS A 357 -14.31 17.82 -6.18
C CYS A 357 -15.37 18.32 -7.18
N ASP A 358 -16.64 18.41 -6.75
CA ASP A 358 -17.72 18.95 -7.58
C ASP A 358 -17.49 20.43 -7.90
N ALA A 359 -17.07 21.23 -6.93
CA ALA A 359 -16.77 22.65 -7.12
C ALA A 359 -15.61 22.85 -8.11
N ILE A 360 -14.55 22.06 -8.00
CA ILE A 360 -13.41 22.12 -8.92
C ILE A 360 -13.87 21.73 -10.33
N THR A 361 -14.55 20.61 -10.49
CA THR A 361 -14.95 20.11 -11.81
C THR A 361 -16.08 20.92 -12.45
N THR A 362 -16.88 21.61 -11.65
CA THR A 362 -17.94 22.48 -12.16
C THR A 362 -17.44 23.90 -12.46
N CYS A 363 -16.55 24.44 -11.65
CA CYS A 363 -16.17 25.86 -11.70
C CYS A 363 -14.77 26.11 -12.24
N LEU A 364 -13.80 25.26 -11.91
CA LEU A 364 -12.40 25.46 -12.29
C LEU A 364 -12.05 24.76 -13.60
N VAL A 365 -12.48 23.52 -13.76
CA VAL A 365 -12.10 22.64 -14.87
C VAL A 365 -13.30 21.80 -15.28
N SER A 366 -13.86 22.08 -16.44
CA SER A 366 -15.11 21.43 -16.90
C SER A 366 -14.93 19.95 -17.29
N SER A 367 -13.73 19.54 -17.65
CA SER A 367 -13.38 18.17 -18.02
C SER A 367 -11.89 17.93 -17.95
N ARG A 368 -11.45 16.65 -17.98
CA ARG A 368 -10.04 16.28 -18.10
C ARG A 368 -9.38 16.86 -19.35
N GLN A 369 -10.12 16.95 -20.44
CA GLN A 369 -9.65 17.58 -21.67
C GLN A 369 -9.42 19.07 -21.49
N ASP A 370 -10.39 19.81 -20.89
CA ASP A 370 -10.24 21.24 -20.56
C ASP A 370 -9.03 21.47 -19.64
N TYR A 371 -8.78 20.56 -18.70
CA TYR A 371 -7.59 20.59 -17.85
C TYR A 371 -6.30 20.42 -18.65
N ALA A 372 -6.22 19.38 -19.47
CA ALA A 372 -5.07 19.08 -20.30
C ALA A 372 -4.73 20.22 -21.27
N ASP A 373 -5.75 20.82 -21.88
CA ASP A 373 -5.57 21.84 -22.91
C ASP A 373 -5.25 23.23 -22.34
N ASN A 374 -5.75 23.55 -21.14
CA ASN A 374 -5.76 24.94 -20.65
C ASN A 374 -5.00 25.19 -19.33
N LEU A 375 -4.74 24.16 -18.52
CA LEU A 375 -4.20 24.35 -17.18
C LEU A 375 -2.98 23.47 -16.87
N GLN A 376 -2.85 22.32 -17.49
CA GLN A 376 -1.85 21.32 -17.14
C GLN A 376 -0.43 21.86 -17.21
N ASP A 377 -0.03 22.42 -18.34
CA ASP A 377 1.36 22.90 -18.52
C ASP A 377 1.72 24.02 -17.55
N PHE A 378 0.74 24.89 -17.29
CA PHE A 378 0.89 25.94 -16.28
C PHE A 378 1.07 25.37 -14.88
N LEU A 379 0.23 24.40 -14.47
CA LEU A 379 0.35 23.80 -13.14
C LEU A 379 1.62 22.95 -13.00
N VAL A 380 2.04 22.24 -14.04
CA VAL A 380 3.32 21.51 -14.07
C VAL A 380 4.48 22.46 -13.81
N ALA A 381 4.52 23.59 -14.51
CA ALA A 381 5.56 24.59 -14.33
C ALA A 381 5.46 25.27 -12.96
N LEU A 382 4.26 25.69 -12.54
CA LEU A 382 4.03 26.36 -11.26
C LEU A 382 4.44 25.48 -10.07
N LEU A 383 4.05 24.20 -10.08
CA LEU A 383 4.39 23.28 -9.01
C LEU A 383 5.90 23.00 -8.96
N ALA A 384 6.53 22.83 -10.13
CA ALA A 384 7.98 22.68 -10.21
C ALA A 384 8.71 23.89 -9.63
N ASP A 385 8.26 25.10 -9.92
CA ASP A 385 8.89 26.34 -9.46
C ASP A 385 8.61 26.65 -7.99
N VAL A 386 7.35 26.57 -7.55
CA VAL A 386 6.94 26.91 -6.18
C VAL A 386 7.55 25.93 -5.18
N PHE A 387 7.50 24.64 -5.46
CA PHE A 387 8.12 23.64 -4.58
C PHE A 387 9.64 23.55 -4.81
N GLY A 388 10.12 24.00 -5.99
CA GLY A 388 11.51 24.22 -6.26
C GLY A 388 12.14 25.31 -5.43
N ALA A 389 11.37 26.29 -5.11
CA ALA A 389 11.76 27.38 -4.22
C ALA A 389 11.60 27.03 -2.73
N ALA A 390 10.94 25.91 -2.38
CA ALA A 390 10.81 25.49 -0.98
C ALA A 390 12.15 25.22 -0.29
N ASP A 391 13.24 25.07 -1.06
CA ASP A 391 14.62 25.05 -0.54
C ASP A 391 15.16 26.44 -0.16
N ARG A 392 14.43 27.49 -0.50
CA ARG A 392 14.78 28.86 -0.12
C ARG A 392 13.90 29.26 1.06
N ASP A 393 14.43 30.12 1.90
CA ASP A 393 13.66 30.71 2.98
C ASP A 393 12.44 31.45 2.41
N THR A 394 11.26 30.80 2.48
CA THR A 394 10.00 31.37 2.02
C THR A 394 9.38 32.33 3.04
N SER A 395 9.98 32.52 4.22
CA SER A 395 9.51 33.46 5.24
C SER A 395 9.44 34.86 4.70
N ALA A 396 10.46 35.29 3.92
CA ALA A 396 10.49 36.56 3.25
C ALA A 396 9.36 36.79 2.23
N VAL A 397 8.97 35.72 1.54
CA VAL A 397 7.79 35.76 0.62
C VAL A 397 6.51 35.94 1.39
N ALA A 398 6.33 35.18 2.48
CA ALA A 398 5.15 35.27 3.32
C ALA A 398 5.01 36.67 3.95
N GLU A 399 6.12 37.24 4.42
CA GLU A 399 6.15 38.61 4.97
C GLU A 399 5.83 39.66 3.88
N THR A 400 6.44 39.56 2.71
CA THR A 400 6.20 40.46 1.57
C THR A 400 4.75 40.37 1.12
N PHE A 401 4.20 39.16 0.99
CA PHE A 401 2.80 38.95 0.61
C PHE A 401 1.84 39.49 1.67
N ALA A 402 2.05 39.18 2.94
CA ALA A 402 1.23 39.65 4.05
C ALA A 402 1.20 41.19 4.09
N LYS A 403 2.38 41.83 3.92
CA LYS A 403 2.49 43.30 3.84
C LYS A 403 1.67 43.84 2.67
N LYS A 404 1.80 43.27 1.45
CA LYS A 404 1.05 43.73 0.28
C LYS A 404 -0.46 43.62 0.47
N VAL A 405 -0.92 42.51 1.07
CA VAL A 405 -2.35 42.32 1.42
C VAL A 405 -2.80 43.34 2.46
N GLN A 406 -2.00 43.58 3.50
CA GLN A 406 -2.30 44.55 4.54
C GLN A 406 -2.35 45.99 3.99
N ASP A 407 -1.39 46.37 3.18
CA ASP A 407 -1.34 47.73 2.58
C ASP A 407 -2.50 48.00 1.61
N ASN A 408 -3.02 46.94 0.99
CA ASN A 408 -4.11 47.01 0.01
C ASN A 408 -5.42 46.44 0.49
N TRP A 409 -5.58 46.16 1.78
CA TRP A 409 -6.74 45.47 2.32
C TRP A 409 -8.07 46.17 1.98
N LYS A 410 -8.11 47.51 1.95
CA LYS A 410 -9.30 48.27 1.56
C LYS A 410 -9.74 47.98 0.14
N LYS A 411 -8.80 47.87 -0.81
CA LYS A 411 -9.10 47.54 -2.22
C LYS A 411 -9.65 46.11 -2.33
N ILE A 412 -9.08 45.18 -1.58
CA ILE A 412 -9.55 43.80 -1.52
C ILE A 412 -10.95 43.76 -0.95
N PHE A 413 -11.19 44.43 0.18
CA PHE A 413 -12.52 44.49 0.82
C PHE A 413 -13.59 45.09 -0.09
N PHE A 414 -13.31 46.23 -0.72
CA PHE A 414 -14.26 46.82 -1.66
C PHE A 414 -14.55 45.92 -2.87
N SER A 415 -13.53 45.18 -3.35
CA SER A 415 -13.74 44.24 -4.46
C SER A 415 -14.56 43.02 -4.08
N LEU A 416 -14.68 42.71 -2.79
CA LEU A 416 -15.54 41.64 -2.25
C LEU A 416 -16.96 42.12 -1.91
N THR A 417 -17.21 43.43 -1.90
CA THR A 417 -18.51 44.01 -1.52
C THR A 417 -19.30 44.58 -2.70
N ILE A 418 -18.68 44.84 -3.83
CA ILE A 418 -19.30 45.39 -5.01
C ILE A 418 -19.64 44.28 -6.02
N PRO A 419 -20.93 44.02 -6.36
CA PRO A 419 -21.33 42.90 -7.20
C PRO A 419 -20.56 42.79 -8.53
N GLY A 420 -20.39 43.86 -9.26
CA GLY A 420 -19.64 43.84 -10.53
C GLY A 420 -18.13 43.54 -10.37
N MET A 421 -17.56 43.85 -9.22
CA MET A 421 -16.14 43.48 -8.92
C MET A 421 -16.05 42.03 -8.47
N ILE A 422 -17.06 41.47 -7.83
CA ILE A 422 -17.15 40.07 -7.47
C ILE A 422 -17.23 39.22 -8.74
N GLU A 423 -18.16 39.58 -9.63
CA GLU A 423 -18.36 38.88 -10.91
C GLU A 423 -17.10 38.88 -11.78
N ASN A 424 -16.34 39.97 -11.79
CA ASN A 424 -15.11 40.11 -12.53
C ASN A 424 -13.88 39.52 -11.81
N GLY A 425 -14.04 38.93 -10.62
CA GLY A 425 -12.98 38.35 -9.85
C GLY A 425 -11.86 39.33 -9.40
N THR A 426 -12.23 40.61 -9.19
CA THR A 426 -11.24 41.68 -8.92
C THR A 426 -10.42 41.40 -7.64
N ALA A 427 -11.07 40.93 -6.55
CA ALA A 427 -10.38 40.58 -5.30
C ALA A 427 -9.34 39.47 -5.52
N VAL A 428 -9.72 38.44 -6.23
CA VAL A 428 -8.84 37.28 -6.52
C VAL A 428 -7.65 37.73 -7.38
N ARG A 429 -7.87 38.58 -8.40
CA ARG A 429 -6.77 39.15 -9.22
C ARG A 429 -5.80 39.98 -8.38
N LEU A 430 -6.31 40.78 -7.45
CA LEU A 430 -5.46 41.57 -6.56
C LEU A 430 -4.60 40.68 -5.66
N ILE A 431 -5.23 39.72 -4.97
CA ILE A 431 -4.52 38.81 -4.06
C ILE A 431 -3.48 37.97 -4.80
N THR A 432 -3.86 37.41 -5.94
CA THR A 432 -2.94 36.60 -6.76
C THR A 432 -1.82 37.46 -7.34
N GLY A 433 -2.12 38.69 -7.77
CA GLY A 433 -1.11 39.66 -8.20
C GLY A 433 -0.08 39.94 -7.11
N TYR A 434 -0.52 40.17 -5.88
CA TYR A 434 0.38 40.41 -4.72
C TYR A 434 1.23 39.19 -4.38
N LEU A 435 0.69 37.99 -4.52
CA LEU A 435 1.45 36.75 -4.32
C LEU A 435 2.52 36.59 -5.40
N VAL A 436 2.18 36.79 -6.67
CA VAL A 436 3.14 36.75 -7.78
C VAL A 436 4.24 37.79 -7.60
N GLU A 437 3.88 39.02 -7.23
CA GLU A 437 4.85 40.08 -6.94
C GLU A 437 5.77 39.72 -5.76
N ALA A 438 5.22 39.12 -4.68
CA ALA A 438 6.02 38.67 -3.54
C ALA A 438 6.99 37.55 -3.93
N LEU A 439 6.56 36.60 -4.73
CA LEU A 439 7.41 35.53 -5.27
C LEU A 439 8.53 36.08 -6.16
N GLN A 440 8.25 37.11 -6.96
CA GLN A 440 9.25 37.76 -7.83
C GLN A 440 10.28 38.61 -7.06
N GLU A 441 9.78 39.44 -6.12
CA GLU A 441 10.65 40.31 -5.31
C GLU A 441 11.64 39.49 -4.47
N ASN A 442 11.29 38.24 -4.15
CA ASN A 442 12.16 37.30 -3.44
C ASN A 442 12.91 36.35 -4.37
N GLY A 443 12.90 36.56 -5.69
CA GLY A 443 13.68 35.79 -6.68
C GLY A 443 13.22 34.31 -6.83
N ILE A 444 11.98 34.02 -6.49
CA ILE A 444 11.41 32.68 -6.59
C ILE A 444 10.83 32.41 -7.98
N LEU A 445 10.12 33.38 -8.57
CA LEU A 445 9.68 33.30 -9.96
C LEU A 445 10.70 33.96 -10.87
N THR A 446 11.30 33.16 -11.72
CA THR A 446 12.26 33.59 -12.74
C THR A 446 11.65 33.61 -14.14
N TYR A 447 10.36 33.26 -14.28
CA TYR A 447 9.69 33.04 -15.57
C TYR A 447 8.97 34.22 -16.17
N ASP A 448 8.59 34.00 -17.43
CA ASP A 448 7.81 34.89 -18.25
C ASP A 448 6.53 35.37 -17.57
N LEU A 449 6.52 36.63 -17.20
CA LEU A 449 5.41 37.33 -16.56
C LEU A 449 4.13 37.29 -17.36
N ASP A 450 4.19 37.22 -18.66
CA ASP A 450 3.02 37.28 -19.54
C ASP A 450 2.29 35.94 -19.55
N GLY A 451 3.01 34.82 -19.48
CA GLY A 451 2.43 33.50 -19.30
C GLY A 451 1.70 33.34 -17.94
N ILE A 452 2.34 33.82 -16.87
CA ILE A 452 1.71 33.81 -15.52
C ILE A 452 0.48 34.71 -15.48
N ARG A 453 0.54 35.90 -16.06
CA ARG A 453 -0.61 36.82 -16.16
C ARG A 453 -1.75 36.22 -16.96
N ALA A 454 -1.47 35.55 -18.06
CA ALA A 454 -2.48 34.88 -18.89
C ALA A 454 -3.15 33.75 -18.12
N ALA A 455 -2.39 32.90 -17.42
CA ALA A 455 -2.92 31.82 -16.61
C ALA A 455 -3.73 32.32 -15.40
N VAL A 456 -3.25 33.35 -14.71
CA VAL A 456 -4.01 34.02 -13.63
C VAL A 456 -5.30 34.63 -14.18
N ALA A 457 -5.28 35.27 -15.34
CA ALA A 457 -6.46 35.81 -15.98
C ALA A 457 -7.48 34.73 -16.38
N ALA A 458 -7.03 33.53 -16.75
CA ALA A 458 -7.89 32.39 -17.03
C ALA A 458 -8.47 31.74 -15.75
N LEU A 459 -7.68 31.64 -14.68
CA LEU A 459 -8.06 31.01 -13.41
C LEU A 459 -9.00 31.89 -12.56
N VAL A 460 -8.77 33.19 -12.51
CA VAL A 460 -9.50 34.11 -11.64
C VAL A 460 -11.02 34.08 -11.82
N PRO A 461 -11.56 34.10 -13.03
CA PRO A 461 -13.02 34.01 -13.22
C PRO A 461 -13.57 32.63 -12.75
N ARG A 462 -12.76 31.58 -12.85
CA ARG A 462 -13.11 30.23 -12.44
C ARG A 462 -13.14 30.10 -10.90
N LEU A 463 -12.12 30.62 -10.22
CA LEU A 463 -12.06 30.70 -8.75
C LEU A 463 -13.18 31.57 -8.17
N SER A 464 -13.49 32.70 -8.82
CA SER A 464 -14.59 33.56 -8.40
C SER A 464 -15.93 32.84 -8.50
N ARG A 465 -16.18 32.12 -9.59
CA ARG A 465 -17.39 31.27 -9.74
C ARG A 465 -17.48 30.21 -8.66
N MET A 466 -16.34 29.57 -8.29
CA MET A 466 -16.29 28.60 -7.21
C MET A 466 -16.65 29.25 -5.85
N ALA A 467 -16.07 30.40 -5.54
CA ALA A 467 -16.35 31.12 -4.29
C ALA A 467 -17.81 31.58 -4.18
N ILE A 468 -18.45 31.94 -5.30
CA ILE A 468 -19.87 32.37 -5.33
C ILE A 468 -20.79 31.15 -5.27
N ARG A 469 -20.49 30.09 -6.02
CA ARG A 469 -21.40 28.94 -6.16
C ARG A 469 -21.22 27.92 -5.00
N TYR A 470 -20.02 27.83 -4.43
CA TYR A 470 -19.65 26.92 -3.34
C TYR A 470 -18.99 27.69 -2.19
N PRO A 471 -19.69 28.70 -1.57
CA PRO A 471 -19.07 29.55 -0.57
C PRO A 471 -18.67 28.77 0.69
N GLY A 472 -19.47 27.81 1.14
CA GLY A 472 -19.19 26.96 2.27
C GLY A 472 -17.93 26.12 2.06
N THR A 473 -17.82 25.46 0.92
CA THR A 473 -16.66 24.62 0.53
C THR A 473 -15.40 25.46 0.41
N THR A 474 -15.49 26.66 -0.19
CA THR A 474 -14.36 27.59 -0.32
C THR A 474 -13.86 28.06 1.05
N MET A 475 -14.77 28.43 1.95
CA MET A 475 -14.41 28.84 3.30
C MET A 475 -13.85 27.68 4.12
N THR A 476 -14.40 26.49 3.98
CA THR A 476 -13.90 25.26 4.64
C THR A 476 -12.47 24.97 4.17
N LEU A 477 -12.20 25.05 2.87
CA LEU A 477 -10.84 24.86 2.34
C LEU A 477 -9.85 25.86 2.95
N LEU A 478 -10.18 27.16 2.93
CA LEU A 478 -9.30 28.20 3.43
C LEU A 478 -9.05 28.08 4.95
N ALA A 479 -10.08 27.72 5.73
CA ALA A 479 -9.96 27.56 7.17
C ALA A 479 -9.15 26.33 7.60
N ASN A 480 -9.03 25.33 6.73
CA ASN A 480 -8.39 24.05 7.06
C ASN A 480 -7.09 23.77 6.28
N LEU A 481 -6.56 24.71 5.52
CA LEU A 481 -5.34 24.52 4.74
C LEU A 481 -4.18 23.92 5.55
N LEU A 482 -4.00 24.39 6.78
CA LEU A 482 -2.94 23.91 7.67
C LEU A 482 -3.21 22.47 8.13
N VAL A 483 -4.44 22.16 8.53
CA VAL A 483 -4.83 20.80 8.97
C VAL A 483 -4.69 19.81 7.81
N ILE A 484 -5.11 20.20 6.60
CA ILE A 484 -5.00 19.41 5.38
C ILE A 484 -3.54 19.11 5.04
N GLY A 485 -2.69 20.16 5.07
CA GLY A 485 -1.26 20.01 4.77
C GLY A 485 -0.52 19.12 5.77
N LEU A 486 -0.79 19.31 7.07
CA LEU A 486 -0.16 18.50 8.13
C LEU A 486 -0.68 17.06 8.17
N ALA A 487 -1.94 16.83 7.79
CA ALA A 487 -2.50 15.49 7.71
C ALA A 487 -1.78 14.63 6.66
N HIS A 488 -1.20 15.26 5.63
CA HIS A 488 -0.42 14.58 4.61
C HIS A 488 0.99 14.18 5.09
N CYS A 489 1.49 14.71 6.20
CA CYS A 489 2.82 14.35 6.69
C CYS A 489 2.84 12.91 7.25
N GLY A 490 3.96 12.21 7.06
CA GLY A 490 4.09 10.81 7.45
C GLY A 490 4.07 10.57 8.96
N GLU A 491 4.51 11.54 9.76
CA GLU A 491 4.60 11.44 11.22
C GLU A 491 3.22 11.23 11.89
N PRO A 492 2.15 11.97 11.54
CA PRO A 492 0.80 11.66 12.02
C PRO A 492 0.32 10.26 11.61
N GLY A 493 0.60 9.82 10.39
CA GLY A 493 0.27 8.46 9.93
C GLY A 493 0.96 7.38 10.76
N LEU A 494 2.26 7.55 11.06
CA LEU A 494 3.03 6.66 11.93
C LEU A 494 2.46 6.65 13.35
N ALA A 495 2.10 7.82 13.90
CA ALA A 495 1.52 7.93 15.24
C ALA A 495 0.17 7.21 15.34
N TRP A 496 -0.68 7.35 14.33
CA TRP A 496 -1.92 6.58 14.22
C TRP A 496 -1.65 5.07 14.22
N LEU A 497 -0.79 4.59 13.34
CA LEU A 497 -0.47 3.16 13.26
C LEU A 497 0.04 2.60 14.60
N ARG A 498 0.93 3.31 15.30
CA ARG A 498 1.45 2.88 16.60
C ARG A 498 0.37 2.81 17.67
N SER A 499 -0.57 3.75 17.66
CA SER A 499 -1.58 3.91 18.71
C SER A 499 -2.78 2.97 18.62
N LEU A 500 -3.07 2.45 17.43
CA LEU A 500 -4.25 1.64 17.18
C LEU A 500 -4.08 0.18 17.65
N PRO A 501 -5.15 -0.51 18.03
CA PRO A 501 -5.14 -1.97 18.24
C PRO A 501 -4.75 -2.72 16.95
N ASP A 502 -4.22 -3.93 17.09
CA ASP A 502 -3.74 -4.72 15.96
C ASP A 502 -4.88 -5.12 14.99
N ASP A 503 -6.08 -5.29 15.51
CA ASP A 503 -7.27 -5.67 14.76
C ASP A 503 -8.09 -4.48 14.21
N TYR A 504 -7.75 -3.23 14.60
CA TYR A 504 -8.55 -2.05 14.20
C TYR A 504 -8.72 -1.93 12.68
N MET A 505 -7.63 -2.07 11.93
CA MET A 505 -7.65 -1.93 10.48
C MET A 505 -8.25 -3.14 9.77
N THR A 506 -8.29 -4.31 10.41
CA THR A 506 -8.92 -5.52 9.87
C THR A 506 -10.43 -5.54 10.11
N SER A 507 -10.90 -5.05 11.27
CA SER A 507 -12.31 -5.02 11.63
C SER A 507 -13.15 -4.07 10.75
N LYS A 508 -12.52 -3.08 10.12
CA LYS A 508 -13.17 -2.10 9.22
C LYS A 508 -13.23 -2.53 7.75
N GLN A 509 -12.89 -3.76 7.44
CA GLN A 509 -12.98 -4.26 6.06
C GLN A 509 -14.44 -4.45 5.66
N THR A 510 -15.01 -3.47 4.98
CA THR A 510 -16.44 -3.41 4.58
C THR A 510 -16.73 -3.93 3.18
N VAL A 511 -15.84 -4.71 2.58
CA VAL A 511 -16.05 -5.15 1.21
C VAL A 511 -16.73 -6.51 1.18
N SER A 512 -18.03 -6.52 0.85
CA SER A 512 -18.78 -7.72 0.48
C SER A 512 -18.50 -8.03 -0.98
N TYR A 513 -17.87 -9.15 -1.26
CA TYR A 513 -17.59 -9.58 -2.63
C TYR A 513 -18.61 -10.62 -3.07
N ALA A 514 -19.17 -10.46 -4.28
CA ALA A 514 -19.86 -11.54 -4.97
C ALA A 514 -18.86 -12.66 -5.26
N GLY A 515 -19.28 -13.93 -5.16
CA GLY A 515 -18.41 -15.08 -5.42
C GLY A 515 -17.71 -14.96 -6.78
N LEU A 516 -16.45 -15.38 -6.85
CA LEU A 516 -15.66 -15.34 -8.07
C LEU A 516 -16.15 -16.28 -9.17
N PHE A 517 -16.89 -17.29 -8.77
CA PHE A 517 -17.45 -18.31 -9.65
C PHE A 517 -18.95 -18.45 -9.36
N ASP A 518 -19.73 -18.66 -10.41
CA ASP A 518 -21.19 -18.75 -10.32
C ASP A 518 -21.68 -19.97 -9.48
N ASP A 519 -20.82 -20.97 -9.32
CA ASP A 519 -21.11 -22.20 -8.56
C ASP A 519 -20.41 -22.25 -7.20
N VAL A 520 -19.89 -21.11 -6.71
CA VAL A 520 -19.29 -20.95 -5.39
C VAL A 520 -20.09 -19.91 -4.59
N ALA A 521 -20.92 -20.36 -3.66
CA ALA A 521 -21.66 -19.46 -2.80
C ALA A 521 -20.69 -18.70 -1.88
N ALA A 522 -20.94 -17.41 -1.64
CA ALA A 522 -20.06 -16.55 -0.84
C ALA A 522 -19.91 -17.01 0.62
N ASP A 523 -20.91 -17.72 1.16
CA ASP A 523 -20.96 -18.29 2.50
C ASP A 523 -20.50 -19.77 2.56
N ALA A 524 -20.10 -20.34 1.42
CA ALA A 524 -19.57 -21.71 1.40
C ALA A 524 -18.28 -21.80 2.22
N TRP A 525 -18.14 -22.86 3.02
CA TRP A 525 -16.99 -23.08 3.90
C TRP A 525 -15.63 -23.05 3.16
N TYR A 526 -15.66 -23.33 1.87
CA TYR A 526 -14.49 -23.34 0.99
C TYR A 526 -14.32 -22.03 0.17
N ALA A 527 -15.25 -21.08 0.25
CA ALA A 527 -15.24 -19.92 -0.63
C ALA A 527 -13.91 -19.13 -0.54
N GLY A 528 -13.46 -18.84 0.68
CA GLY A 528 -12.17 -18.17 0.89
C GLY A 528 -10.95 -18.95 0.41
N SER A 529 -11.04 -20.29 0.39
CA SER A 529 -9.97 -21.15 -0.11
C SER A 529 -9.97 -21.21 -1.65
N VAL A 530 -11.14 -21.15 -2.27
CA VAL A 530 -11.27 -21.05 -3.73
C VAL A 530 -10.71 -19.70 -4.21
N ASP A 531 -11.01 -18.62 -3.50
CA ASP A 531 -10.44 -17.30 -3.76
C ASP A 531 -8.90 -17.34 -3.66
N TYR A 532 -8.38 -17.94 -2.58
CA TYR A 532 -6.95 -18.09 -2.36
C TYR A 532 -6.25 -18.76 -3.55
N VAL A 533 -6.70 -19.95 -3.95
CA VAL A 533 -6.05 -20.69 -5.04
C VAL A 533 -6.26 -20.03 -6.41
N LYS A 534 -7.34 -19.29 -6.60
CA LYS A 534 -7.60 -18.53 -7.83
C LYS A 534 -6.64 -17.34 -7.95
N TYR A 535 -6.54 -16.51 -6.92
CA TYR A 535 -5.66 -15.34 -6.91
C TYR A 535 -4.18 -15.74 -6.89
N GLY A 536 -3.83 -16.79 -6.15
CA GLY A 536 -2.50 -17.39 -6.18
C GLY A 536 -2.14 -18.06 -7.51
N ARG A 537 -3.03 -18.08 -8.50
CA ARG A 537 -2.85 -18.73 -9.80
C ARG A 537 -2.54 -20.23 -9.71
N LEU A 538 -2.87 -20.85 -8.58
CA LEU A 538 -2.68 -22.28 -8.34
C LEU A 538 -3.75 -23.11 -9.02
N MET A 539 -5.03 -22.70 -8.89
CA MET A 539 -6.16 -23.37 -9.54
C MET A 539 -7.01 -22.35 -10.30
N PHE A 540 -7.58 -22.79 -11.41
CA PHE A 540 -8.44 -21.98 -12.28
C PHE A 540 -9.84 -22.61 -12.38
N GLY A 541 -10.79 -21.85 -12.94
CA GLY A 541 -12.11 -22.39 -13.30
C GLY A 541 -12.01 -23.45 -14.39
N THR A 542 -13.10 -24.20 -14.56
CA THR A 542 -13.24 -25.29 -15.56
C THR A 542 -13.86 -24.78 -16.87
N GLY A 543 -14.21 -23.51 -16.94
CA GLY A 543 -14.91 -22.86 -18.03
C GLY A 543 -16.27 -22.31 -17.61
N GLY A 544 -16.86 -21.40 -18.41
CA GLY A 544 -18.17 -20.82 -18.14
C GLY A 544 -18.32 -20.17 -16.75
N ASN A 545 -17.26 -19.54 -16.25
CA ASN A 545 -17.19 -18.93 -14.90
C ASN A 545 -17.50 -19.92 -13.75
N ARG A 546 -17.14 -21.21 -13.89
CA ARG A 546 -17.38 -22.25 -12.88
C ARG A 546 -16.07 -22.77 -12.29
N PHE A 547 -16.08 -23.07 -11.01
CA PHE A 547 -14.98 -23.72 -10.29
C PHE A 547 -15.15 -25.24 -10.19
N GLU A 548 -16.41 -25.71 -10.18
CA GLU A 548 -16.80 -27.09 -9.94
C GLU A 548 -16.28 -27.65 -8.59
N PRO A 549 -16.68 -27.05 -7.46
CA PRO A 549 -16.09 -27.35 -6.15
C PRO A 549 -16.20 -28.82 -5.74
N ASN A 550 -17.21 -29.53 -6.20
CA ASN A 550 -17.48 -30.94 -5.87
C ASN A 550 -16.83 -31.94 -6.87
N ALA A 551 -16.24 -31.45 -7.97
CA ALA A 551 -15.54 -32.30 -8.90
C ALA A 551 -14.28 -32.92 -8.26
N GLN A 552 -13.97 -34.16 -8.61
CA GLN A 552 -12.77 -34.84 -8.10
C GLN A 552 -11.51 -34.29 -8.76
N MET A 553 -10.47 -34.06 -7.95
CA MET A 553 -9.13 -33.79 -8.46
C MET A 553 -8.44 -35.07 -8.92
N THR A 554 -7.64 -34.96 -9.98
CA THR A 554 -6.78 -36.06 -10.42
C THR A 554 -5.35 -35.90 -9.89
N ARG A 555 -4.57 -36.98 -9.95
CA ARG A 555 -3.15 -36.97 -9.57
C ARG A 555 -2.35 -35.95 -10.39
N ALA A 556 -2.56 -35.89 -11.70
CA ALA A 556 -1.89 -34.92 -12.57
C ALA A 556 -2.27 -33.47 -12.25
N MET A 557 -3.53 -33.21 -11.88
CA MET A 557 -3.97 -31.87 -11.49
C MET A 557 -3.22 -31.36 -10.25
N LEU A 558 -3.07 -32.20 -9.21
CA LEU A 558 -2.33 -31.77 -8.01
C LEU A 558 -0.85 -31.56 -8.31
N VAL A 559 -0.21 -32.46 -9.02
CA VAL A 559 1.22 -32.31 -9.38
C VAL A 559 1.44 -31.04 -10.21
N GLN A 560 0.51 -30.70 -11.11
CA GLN A 560 0.56 -29.45 -11.86
C GLN A 560 0.44 -28.21 -10.96
N VAL A 561 -0.39 -28.29 -9.92
CA VAL A 561 -0.49 -27.21 -8.93
C VAL A 561 0.82 -27.04 -8.16
N LEU A 562 1.43 -28.14 -7.70
CA LEU A 562 2.71 -28.12 -6.98
C LEU A 562 3.86 -27.63 -7.88
N TYR A 563 3.85 -28.02 -9.16
CA TYR A 563 4.81 -27.54 -10.16
C TYR A 563 4.69 -26.03 -10.39
N LYS A 564 3.45 -25.50 -10.46
CA LYS A 564 3.21 -24.06 -10.53
C LYS A 564 3.63 -23.34 -9.23
N LEU A 565 3.36 -23.94 -8.09
CA LEU A 565 3.76 -23.40 -6.79
C LEU A 565 5.30 -23.26 -6.72
N GLU A 566 6.06 -24.15 -7.36
CA GLU A 566 7.52 -24.09 -7.48
C GLU A 566 8.02 -23.11 -8.58
N GLY A 567 7.12 -22.47 -9.31
CA GLY A 567 7.49 -21.55 -10.39
C GLY A 567 7.81 -22.20 -11.72
N CYS A 568 7.33 -23.42 -11.94
CA CYS A 568 7.52 -24.17 -13.20
C CYS A 568 9.01 -24.33 -13.59
N PRO A 569 9.87 -24.91 -12.73
CA PRO A 569 11.28 -25.07 -13.02
C PRO A 569 11.51 -25.87 -14.31
N SER A 570 12.60 -25.56 -15.03
CA SER A 570 12.92 -26.25 -16.27
C SER A 570 13.17 -27.73 -16.05
N VAL A 571 12.56 -28.56 -16.88
CA VAL A 571 12.78 -30.02 -16.93
C VAL A 571 13.64 -30.43 -18.15
N ALA A 572 14.29 -29.47 -18.80
CA ALA A 572 15.15 -29.75 -19.94
C ALA A 572 16.26 -30.75 -19.56
N GLY A 573 16.41 -31.79 -20.37
CA GLY A 573 17.37 -32.87 -20.12
C GLY A 573 16.89 -33.97 -19.15
N LEU A 574 15.70 -33.82 -18.54
CA LEU A 574 15.08 -34.88 -17.77
C LEU A 574 14.10 -35.69 -18.61
N SER A 575 13.94 -36.98 -18.31
CA SER A 575 12.99 -37.85 -19.00
C SER A 575 11.88 -38.31 -18.09
N CYS A 576 10.62 -38.27 -18.57
CA CYS A 576 9.49 -38.87 -17.87
C CYS A 576 9.60 -40.40 -17.84
N PRO A 577 9.69 -41.04 -16.67
CA PRO A 577 9.82 -42.51 -16.62
C PRO A 577 8.48 -43.22 -16.92
N PHE A 578 7.35 -42.53 -16.82
CA PHE A 578 6.02 -43.11 -16.89
C PHE A 578 5.49 -43.05 -18.32
N ALA A 579 5.18 -44.23 -18.90
CA ALA A 579 4.72 -44.34 -20.28
C ALA A 579 3.38 -43.62 -20.51
N ASP A 580 2.51 -43.57 -19.51
CA ASP A 580 1.17 -42.98 -19.56
C ASP A 580 1.15 -41.47 -19.23
N ALA A 581 2.32 -40.86 -19.06
CA ALA A 581 2.42 -39.43 -18.69
C ALA A 581 3.39 -38.64 -19.62
N ARG A 582 3.74 -39.16 -20.82
CA ARG A 582 4.69 -38.55 -21.72
C ARG A 582 4.09 -37.51 -22.69
N ASP A 583 2.79 -37.62 -22.96
CA ASP A 583 2.12 -36.83 -24.00
C ASP A 583 0.89 -36.12 -23.42
N GLY A 584 1.07 -35.28 -22.39
CA GLY A 584 -0.01 -34.54 -21.76
C GLY A 584 0.41 -33.14 -21.33
N TRP A 585 -0.58 -32.30 -21.03
CA TRP A 585 -0.36 -30.95 -20.45
C TRP A 585 0.38 -31.00 -19.09
N TYR A 586 0.44 -32.14 -18.46
CA TYR A 586 1.06 -32.42 -17.16
C TYR A 586 2.45 -33.05 -17.25
N THR A 587 2.97 -33.32 -18.47
CA THR A 587 4.21 -34.10 -18.66
C THR A 587 5.39 -33.48 -17.91
N ASP A 588 5.58 -32.16 -18.04
CA ASP A 588 6.67 -31.45 -17.37
C ASP A 588 6.53 -31.50 -15.84
N ALA A 589 5.31 -31.30 -15.35
CA ALA A 589 5.01 -31.36 -13.93
C ALA A 589 5.26 -32.76 -13.35
N VAL A 590 4.84 -33.81 -14.04
CA VAL A 590 5.08 -35.20 -13.62
C VAL A 590 6.57 -35.56 -13.68
N THR A 591 7.28 -35.11 -14.70
CA THR A 591 8.74 -35.28 -14.83
C THR A 591 9.46 -34.62 -13.67
N TRP A 592 9.15 -33.34 -13.39
CA TRP A 592 9.69 -32.62 -12.26
C TRP A 592 9.40 -33.31 -10.93
N ALA A 593 8.14 -33.67 -10.68
CA ALA A 593 7.72 -34.27 -9.41
C ALA A 593 8.41 -35.60 -9.13
N TYR A 594 8.65 -36.40 -10.16
CA TYR A 594 9.40 -37.66 -10.03
C TYR A 594 10.86 -37.40 -9.66
N HIS A 595 11.56 -36.56 -10.43
CA HIS A 595 12.98 -36.28 -10.21
C HIS A 595 13.28 -35.55 -8.91
N THR A 596 12.29 -34.85 -8.35
CA THR A 596 12.41 -34.13 -7.07
C THR A 596 11.86 -34.91 -5.89
N GLY A 597 11.27 -36.09 -6.09
CA GLY A 597 10.70 -36.90 -5.01
C GLY A 597 9.34 -36.42 -4.49
N VAL A 598 8.70 -35.45 -5.16
CA VAL A 598 7.37 -34.94 -4.79
C VAL A 598 6.29 -35.99 -5.03
N ALA A 599 6.34 -36.70 -6.13
CA ALA A 599 5.38 -37.74 -6.45
C ALA A 599 6.01 -38.90 -7.26
N GLY A 600 5.69 -40.12 -6.89
CA GLY A 600 6.01 -41.33 -7.65
C GLY A 600 4.82 -41.85 -8.46
N GLY A 601 5.07 -42.90 -9.27
CA GLY A 601 4.05 -43.64 -9.96
C GLY A 601 3.24 -44.58 -9.04
N VAL A 602 2.10 -45.06 -9.54
CA VAL A 602 1.39 -46.18 -8.94
C VAL A 602 2.11 -47.49 -9.20
N SER A 603 2.99 -47.50 -10.19
CA SER A 603 3.98 -48.55 -10.48
C SER A 603 5.24 -47.92 -11.04
N ALA A 604 6.29 -48.74 -11.30
CA ALA A 604 7.55 -48.25 -11.87
C ALA A 604 7.39 -47.58 -13.26
N ALA A 605 6.37 -47.92 -14.03
CA ALA A 605 6.15 -47.43 -15.40
C ALA A 605 4.85 -46.64 -15.60
N THR A 606 4.01 -46.50 -14.55
CA THR A 606 2.65 -45.92 -14.64
C THR A 606 2.46 -44.85 -13.59
N PHE A 607 2.15 -43.62 -14.00
CA PHE A 607 1.80 -42.51 -13.11
C PHE A 607 0.33 -42.47 -12.73
N ALA A 608 -0.55 -42.91 -13.61
CA ALA A 608 -1.99 -42.85 -13.58
C ALA A 608 -2.51 -41.38 -13.45
N PRO A 609 -2.23 -40.51 -14.45
CA PRO A 609 -2.47 -39.06 -14.37
C PRO A 609 -3.94 -38.71 -14.15
N ASN A 610 -4.85 -39.49 -14.71
CA ASN A 610 -6.30 -39.25 -14.63
C ASN A 610 -6.99 -39.98 -13.48
N LEU A 611 -6.24 -40.72 -12.64
CA LEU A 611 -6.82 -41.39 -11.49
C LEU A 611 -7.29 -40.34 -10.46
N PRO A 612 -8.52 -40.45 -9.93
CA PRO A 612 -8.96 -39.62 -8.82
C PRO A 612 -7.99 -39.68 -7.64
N LEU A 613 -7.68 -38.51 -7.10
CA LEU A 613 -6.74 -38.33 -6.00
C LEU A 613 -7.39 -38.72 -4.68
N THR A 614 -6.80 -39.63 -3.90
CA THR A 614 -7.24 -39.88 -2.51
C THR A 614 -6.62 -38.84 -1.55
N ARG A 615 -7.24 -38.67 -0.37
CA ARG A 615 -6.74 -37.73 0.65
C ARG A 615 -5.33 -38.11 1.13
N GLU A 616 -5.04 -39.40 1.32
CA GLU A 616 -3.69 -39.85 1.72
C GLU A 616 -2.66 -39.64 0.59
N GLN A 617 -3.05 -39.79 -0.69
CA GLN A 617 -2.17 -39.48 -1.82
C GLN A 617 -1.88 -37.99 -1.92
N MET A 618 -2.91 -37.15 -1.74
CA MET A 618 -2.74 -35.69 -1.71
C MET A 618 -1.74 -35.27 -0.64
N VAL A 619 -1.93 -35.75 0.57
CA VAL A 619 -1.06 -35.40 1.70
C VAL A 619 0.37 -35.92 1.49
N THR A 620 0.53 -37.11 0.89
CA THR A 620 1.85 -37.68 0.61
C THR A 620 2.62 -36.83 -0.41
N MET A 621 1.94 -36.29 -1.44
CA MET A 621 2.57 -35.37 -2.41
C MET A 621 2.95 -34.03 -1.75
N LEU A 622 2.13 -33.49 -0.86
CA LEU A 622 2.45 -32.29 -0.07
C LEU A 622 3.62 -32.53 0.87
N TYR A 623 3.67 -33.70 1.53
CA TYR A 623 4.77 -34.12 2.39
C TYR A 623 6.10 -34.22 1.62
N GLY A 624 6.05 -34.85 0.43
CA GLY A 624 7.21 -34.92 -0.47
C GLY A 624 7.66 -33.54 -0.95
N TYR A 625 6.72 -32.62 -1.18
CA TYR A 625 7.01 -31.25 -1.57
C TYR A 625 7.68 -30.47 -0.41
N ALA A 626 7.11 -30.50 0.79
CA ALA A 626 7.64 -29.83 1.98
C ALA A 626 9.01 -30.40 2.39
N GLY A 627 9.19 -31.72 2.35
CA GLY A 627 10.43 -32.40 2.73
C GLY A 627 11.64 -32.14 1.83
N ARG A 628 11.46 -31.43 0.70
CA ARG A 628 12.57 -30.99 -0.15
C ARG A 628 13.41 -29.87 0.48
N SER A 629 12.80 -29.08 1.33
CA SER A 629 13.42 -27.89 1.92
C SER A 629 13.97 -28.13 3.30
N GLU A 630 13.41 -29.10 4.05
CA GLU A 630 13.76 -29.35 5.45
C GLU A 630 13.44 -30.78 5.88
N GLN A 631 14.06 -31.19 6.99
CA GLN A 631 13.72 -32.45 7.64
C GLN A 631 12.42 -32.28 8.45
N LEU A 632 11.33 -32.85 7.94
CA LEU A 632 10.04 -32.74 8.59
C LEU A 632 10.04 -33.47 9.96
N PRO A 633 9.46 -32.85 11.00
CA PRO A 633 9.45 -33.43 12.33
C PRO A 633 8.60 -34.72 12.39
N GLY A 634 9.04 -35.71 13.16
CA GLY A 634 8.26 -36.91 13.44
C GLY A 634 6.94 -36.55 14.11
N ALA A 635 5.87 -37.23 13.70
CA ALA A 635 4.52 -36.96 14.17
C ALA A 635 3.87 -38.18 14.88
N ASP A 636 4.66 -38.88 15.71
CA ASP A 636 4.19 -40.05 16.46
C ASP A 636 2.96 -39.67 17.32
N GLY A 637 1.93 -40.48 17.23
CA GLY A 637 0.68 -40.32 17.99
C GLY A 637 -0.32 -39.31 17.41
N ALA A 638 -0.01 -38.52 16.37
CA ALA A 638 -0.92 -37.52 15.81
C ALA A 638 -2.23 -38.13 15.25
N LEU A 639 -2.21 -39.38 14.83
CA LEU A 639 -3.39 -40.09 14.31
C LEU A 639 -4.24 -40.77 15.38
N ALA A 640 -3.79 -40.82 16.64
CA ALA A 640 -4.42 -41.61 17.69
C ALA A 640 -5.88 -41.20 18.04
N GLY A 641 -6.24 -39.96 17.73
CA GLY A 641 -7.59 -39.44 17.93
C GLY A 641 -8.63 -39.83 16.86
N TYR A 642 -8.20 -40.48 15.76
CA TYR A 642 -9.07 -40.77 14.63
C TYR A 642 -9.44 -42.27 14.59
N GLN A 643 -10.74 -42.56 14.45
CA GLN A 643 -11.25 -43.92 14.48
C GLN A 643 -10.79 -44.77 13.28
N ASP A 644 -10.57 -44.12 12.15
CA ASP A 644 -10.14 -44.74 10.89
C ASP A 644 -8.64 -44.72 10.65
N GLN A 645 -7.82 -44.41 11.66
CA GLN A 645 -6.36 -44.40 11.57
C GLN A 645 -5.77 -45.71 11.02
N ALA A 646 -6.44 -46.84 11.27
CA ALA A 646 -6.01 -48.15 10.75
C ALA A 646 -6.19 -48.28 9.24
N SER A 647 -7.05 -47.46 8.62
CA SER A 647 -7.27 -47.40 7.17
C SER A 647 -6.21 -46.58 6.41
N VAL A 648 -5.33 -45.89 7.12
CA VAL A 648 -4.21 -45.16 6.52
C VAL A 648 -3.19 -46.19 6.02
N SER A 649 -2.86 -46.12 4.73
CA SER A 649 -1.85 -46.98 4.11
C SER A 649 -0.48 -46.81 4.78
N GLY A 650 0.27 -47.89 4.94
CA GLY A 650 1.57 -47.87 5.60
C GLY A 650 2.54 -46.82 5.01
N TRP A 651 2.54 -46.69 3.69
CA TRP A 651 3.36 -45.69 2.97
C TRP A 651 2.92 -44.23 3.19
N ALA A 652 1.67 -43.97 3.54
CA ALA A 652 1.12 -42.64 3.76
C ALA A 652 1.13 -42.22 5.23
N ARG A 653 1.44 -43.14 6.16
CA ARG A 653 1.24 -42.93 7.60
C ARG A 653 2.05 -41.74 8.14
N ALA A 654 3.32 -41.61 7.73
CA ALA A 654 4.17 -40.50 8.13
C ALA A 654 3.64 -39.15 7.60
N ALA A 655 3.24 -39.11 6.33
CA ALA A 655 2.69 -37.93 5.71
C ALA A 655 1.37 -37.50 6.36
N MET A 656 0.47 -38.43 6.59
CA MET A 656 -0.82 -38.16 7.27
C MET A 656 -0.62 -37.63 8.69
N ALA A 657 0.29 -38.25 9.46
CA ALA A 657 0.60 -37.81 10.82
C ALA A 657 1.22 -36.39 10.84
N TRP A 658 2.12 -36.12 9.93
CA TRP A 658 2.67 -34.77 9.73
C TRP A 658 1.57 -33.76 9.40
N ALA A 659 0.72 -34.04 8.44
CA ALA A 659 -0.28 -33.09 7.98
C ALA A 659 -1.36 -32.77 9.02
N VAL A 660 -1.73 -33.74 9.86
CA VAL A 660 -2.62 -33.53 11.02
C VAL A 660 -1.93 -32.65 12.06
N ARG A 661 -0.67 -32.97 12.42
CA ARG A 661 0.10 -32.20 13.42
C ARG A 661 0.33 -30.77 12.96
N ALA A 662 0.67 -30.57 11.71
CA ALA A 662 0.90 -29.28 11.09
C ALA A 662 -0.40 -28.52 10.77
N GLY A 663 -1.59 -29.09 11.00
CA GLY A 663 -2.86 -28.45 10.67
C GLY A 663 -3.15 -28.32 9.18
N VAL A 664 -2.37 -29.00 8.32
CA VAL A 664 -2.58 -29.02 6.84
C VAL A 664 -3.90 -29.71 6.49
N ILE A 665 -4.24 -30.75 7.25
CA ILE A 665 -5.55 -31.42 7.15
C ILE A 665 -6.21 -31.54 8.52
N ALA A 666 -7.53 -31.50 8.50
CA ALA A 666 -8.38 -31.92 9.59
C ALA A 666 -9.19 -33.16 9.17
N GLY A 667 -9.95 -33.74 10.08
CA GLY A 667 -10.90 -34.75 9.77
C GLY A 667 -11.98 -34.31 8.77
N THR A 668 -12.65 -35.25 8.11
CA THR A 668 -13.88 -34.98 7.35
C THR A 668 -15.07 -34.75 8.29
N ASP A 669 -14.93 -35.19 9.53
CA ASP A 669 -15.75 -34.91 10.70
C ASP A 669 -14.85 -34.93 11.97
N ALA A 670 -15.44 -34.94 13.15
CA ALA A 670 -14.72 -34.76 14.41
C ALA A 670 -13.62 -35.83 14.66
N ASP A 671 -13.79 -37.04 14.17
CA ASP A 671 -12.92 -38.18 14.51
C ASP A 671 -12.56 -39.11 13.31
N THR A 672 -12.78 -38.65 12.07
CA THR A 672 -12.57 -39.44 10.85
C THR A 672 -11.70 -38.69 9.84
N LEU A 673 -10.61 -39.29 9.38
CA LEU A 673 -9.67 -38.71 8.37
C LEU A 673 -10.08 -39.00 6.94
N SER A 674 -10.79 -40.10 6.70
CA SER A 674 -11.16 -40.61 5.37
C SER A 674 -9.97 -40.75 4.42
N PRO A 675 -8.88 -41.46 4.75
CA PRO A 675 -7.64 -41.49 3.97
C PRO A 675 -7.83 -41.93 2.53
N GLN A 676 -8.75 -42.89 2.30
CA GLN A 676 -9.09 -43.42 0.98
C GLN A 676 -10.18 -42.61 0.27
N GLY A 677 -10.77 -41.63 0.93
CA GLY A 677 -11.76 -40.73 0.35
C GLY A 677 -11.15 -39.85 -0.75
N GLY A 678 -11.93 -39.60 -1.80
CA GLY A 678 -11.51 -38.74 -2.90
C GLY A 678 -11.40 -37.27 -2.47
N GLY A 679 -10.39 -36.58 -2.98
CA GLY A 679 -10.22 -35.12 -2.78
C GLY A 679 -11.03 -34.34 -3.82
N THR A 680 -12.06 -33.61 -3.40
CA THR A 680 -12.76 -32.66 -4.30
C THR A 680 -11.92 -31.40 -4.50
N ARG A 681 -12.23 -30.65 -5.58
CA ARG A 681 -11.54 -29.40 -5.88
C ARG A 681 -11.62 -28.39 -4.72
N ALA A 682 -12.77 -28.29 -4.04
CA ALA A 682 -12.93 -27.46 -2.86
C ALA A 682 -12.05 -27.90 -1.68
N GLN A 683 -12.01 -29.23 -1.41
CA GLN A 683 -11.16 -29.77 -0.36
C GLN A 683 -9.67 -29.57 -0.65
N VAL A 684 -9.25 -29.82 -1.90
CA VAL A 684 -7.87 -29.57 -2.32
C VAL A 684 -7.51 -28.09 -2.20
N ALA A 685 -8.39 -27.17 -2.62
CA ALA A 685 -8.19 -25.74 -2.45
C ALA A 685 -7.98 -25.36 -0.97
N THR A 686 -8.77 -25.94 -0.06
CA THR A 686 -8.66 -25.69 1.38
C THR A 686 -7.36 -26.24 1.96
N VAL A 687 -6.97 -27.43 1.58
CA VAL A 687 -5.71 -28.05 2.01
C VAL A 687 -4.50 -27.27 1.47
N LEU A 688 -4.54 -26.85 0.21
CA LEU A 688 -3.49 -26.00 -0.38
C LEU A 688 -3.36 -24.66 0.34
N ARG A 689 -4.47 -24.01 0.66
CA ARG A 689 -4.45 -22.77 1.44
C ARG A 689 -3.83 -23.00 2.82
N GLN A 690 -4.30 -24.00 3.57
CA GLN A 690 -3.75 -24.35 4.87
C GLN A 690 -2.26 -24.69 4.79
N PHE A 691 -1.84 -25.39 3.76
CA PHE A 691 -0.43 -25.72 3.52
C PHE A 691 0.43 -24.49 3.25
N CYS A 692 -0.05 -23.55 2.46
CA CYS A 692 0.72 -22.35 2.10
C CYS A 692 0.70 -21.27 3.19
N GLU A 693 -0.27 -21.25 4.10
CA GLU A 693 -0.41 -20.26 5.18
C GLU A 693 0.27 -20.69 6.50
N GLN A 694 0.88 -21.87 6.55
CA GLN A 694 1.69 -22.34 7.67
C GLN A 694 3.07 -21.69 7.66
#